data_af169fdcdc8ed891b9f799a95393e495
#
_entry.id   af169fdcdc8ed891b9f799a95393e495
#
_cell.length_a   1.000
_cell.length_b   1.000
_cell.length_c   1.000
_cell.angle_alpha   90.00
_cell.angle_beta   90.00
_cell.angle_gamma   90.00
#
_symmetry.space_group_name_H-M   'P 1'
#
loop_
_entity.id
_entity.type
_entity.pdbx_description
1 polymer ?
#
loop_
_entity_poly.entity_id
_entity_poly.type
_entity_poly.pdbx_seq_one_letter_code
_entity_poly.pdbx_strand_id
1 'polypeptide(L)'
;MRANHEKETMKQIHKILIANRGEIACRIIRTAKRMGIHTVAVYSEIDHDSLHVSHADEAYCIGHSELSETYLNIPKIIEVALKSGAGAIHPGYGFLAENPLFVQACHDAGIIFIGPDAGAMKIMGNKIEARNFARKINIPITQGITGPAKELIASAPKIGFPVLLKAAAGGGGKGMRIVHEASELEEALESTARQAKAYFGDETVYIEKYIEEPRHIEVQILGDTQGNVIHLFERECSIQRRYQKIIEESPSPTLSPEVRRKMCAAAVRIGKEAGYTSAGTIEFLVDRHLDFYFLEMNTRIQVEHPVTEMVTGIDIVEEQILIAAGHSIRIKQEDVRQKGHAIECRIYAEDPSNNFRPSPGKMSLYKEPGIPGTRIDTGIVAGMEIKSSFDPMISKLVVWGENREEASRIMVSALQDYIIHGIKTNISFLITLLQSEAFVSNAISTRFCDEHLQGLIAGMEAEKEKFPLYVPLAGYLMASLTNSLSAGSGHAGVWQQIGYWRNLMKIVLKSDDREIAVRISREGKNIFIFEIQGEQYHCNIDSWKNNRMAFTINGHDHVVFVSEDKGDHAWVNAGGFLYSLHRADLLTETVSSSSFDALGLEGGHITSPMPGKVTRINVKEGEEVKKGKVMLIIEAMKMENMISAPSDGIVRKVNVKLNQMVETSTALVDVEKDEG
;
A
#
# COMPACT_ATOMS: atom_id res chain seq x y z
N MET A 1 -47.03 -12.40 -31.52
CA MET A 1 -46.84 -11.99 -30.13
C MET A 1 -45.62 -11.08 -30.09
N ARG A 2 -45.82 -9.76 -29.98
CA ARG A 2 -44.74 -8.78 -29.90
C ARG A 2 -44.32 -8.70 -28.44
N ALA A 3 -43.08 -9.08 -28.17
CA ALA A 3 -42.47 -8.90 -26.86
C ALA A 3 -42.36 -7.39 -26.58
N ASN A 4 -43.04 -6.93 -25.56
CA ASN A 4 -42.80 -5.62 -24.95
C ASN A 4 -41.37 -5.66 -24.37
N HIS A 5 -40.43 -5.04 -25.05
CA HIS A 5 -39.23 -4.54 -24.41
C HIS A 5 -39.67 -3.31 -23.60
N GLU A 6 -39.89 -3.50 -22.32
CA GLU A 6 -39.95 -2.38 -21.39
C GLU A 6 -38.62 -1.62 -21.55
N LYS A 7 -38.71 -0.39 -22.06
CA LYS A 7 -37.60 0.56 -21.96
C LYS A 7 -37.31 0.74 -20.47
N GLU A 8 -36.28 0.12 -19.96
CA GLU A 8 -35.74 0.48 -18.64
C GLU A 8 -35.52 1.99 -18.64
N THR A 9 -36.35 2.69 -17.87
CA THR A 9 -36.25 4.13 -17.71
C THR A 9 -34.92 4.43 -17.02
N MET A 10 -34.07 5.25 -17.68
CA MET A 10 -32.79 5.73 -17.08
C MET A 10 -33.06 6.26 -15.68
N LYS A 11 -32.35 5.73 -14.70
CA LYS A 11 -32.46 6.14 -13.30
C LYS A 11 -31.50 7.30 -13.06
N GLN A 12 -32.05 8.45 -12.66
CA GLN A 12 -31.20 9.58 -12.30
C GLN A 12 -30.64 9.38 -10.90
N ILE A 13 -29.29 9.28 -10.80
CA ILE A 13 -28.58 9.16 -9.54
C ILE A 13 -28.26 10.58 -9.04
N HIS A 14 -28.95 11.03 -8.00
CA HIS A 14 -28.76 12.36 -7.41
C HIS A 14 -27.85 12.34 -6.17
N LYS A 15 -27.79 11.21 -5.47
CA LYS A 15 -27.03 11.05 -4.24
C LYS A 15 -26.42 9.65 -4.16
N ILE A 16 -25.11 9.58 -3.87
CA ILE A 16 -24.32 8.35 -3.76
C ILE A 16 -23.73 8.24 -2.36
N LEU A 17 -23.93 7.09 -1.70
CA LEU A 17 -23.17 6.70 -0.54
C LEU A 17 -21.90 5.97 -0.98
N ILE A 18 -20.75 6.36 -0.44
CA ILE A 18 -19.46 5.70 -0.66
C ILE A 18 -19.20 4.75 0.50
N ALA A 19 -19.35 3.43 0.24
CA ALA A 19 -19.17 2.37 1.24
C ALA A 19 -17.68 1.98 1.34
N ASN A 20 -16.82 2.96 1.54
CA ASN A 20 -15.38 2.80 1.64
C ASN A 20 -14.74 3.97 2.37
N ARG A 21 -13.40 3.95 2.53
CA ARG A 21 -12.59 4.94 3.22
C ARG A 21 -11.32 5.31 2.44
N GLY A 22 -10.58 6.26 2.96
CA GLY A 22 -9.24 6.59 2.47
C GLY A 22 -9.22 7.15 1.05
N GLU A 23 -8.17 6.80 0.30
CA GLU A 23 -7.93 7.39 -1.02
C GLU A 23 -9.03 7.06 -2.03
N ILE A 24 -9.57 5.81 -2.01
CA ILE A 24 -10.60 5.41 -2.96
C ILE A 24 -11.93 6.13 -2.70
N ALA A 25 -12.26 6.39 -1.44
CA ALA A 25 -13.44 7.20 -1.12
C ALA A 25 -13.27 8.64 -1.63
N CYS A 26 -12.11 9.26 -1.41
CA CYS A 26 -11.78 10.58 -1.96
C CYS A 26 -11.84 10.59 -3.50
N ARG A 27 -11.33 9.53 -4.14
CA ARG A 27 -11.35 9.36 -5.59
C ARG A 27 -12.78 9.33 -6.16
N ILE A 28 -13.66 8.57 -5.53
CA ILE A 28 -15.08 8.45 -5.94
C ILE A 28 -15.81 9.76 -5.69
N ILE A 29 -15.63 10.38 -4.51
CA ILE A 29 -16.23 11.67 -4.15
C ILE A 29 -15.87 12.74 -5.19
N ARG A 30 -14.61 12.81 -5.60
CA ARG A 30 -14.12 13.78 -6.61
C ARG A 30 -14.90 13.65 -7.93
N THR A 31 -15.07 12.44 -8.46
CA THR A 31 -15.83 12.22 -9.70
C THR A 31 -17.32 12.48 -9.51
N ALA A 32 -17.94 11.99 -8.43
CA ALA A 32 -19.36 12.23 -8.16
C ALA A 32 -19.68 13.73 -8.08
N LYS A 33 -18.84 14.50 -7.37
CA LYS A 33 -18.99 15.98 -7.30
C LYS A 33 -18.83 16.66 -8.66
N ARG A 34 -17.86 16.22 -9.48
CA ARG A 34 -17.70 16.73 -10.85
C ARG A 34 -18.94 16.46 -11.71
N MET A 35 -19.63 15.35 -11.47
CA MET A 35 -20.91 15.01 -12.13
C MET A 35 -22.12 15.71 -11.51
N GLY A 36 -21.96 16.53 -10.48
CA GLY A 36 -23.05 17.21 -9.77
C GLY A 36 -23.88 16.28 -8.88
N ILE A 37 -23.31 15.16 -8.46
CA ILE A 37 -23.96 14.16 -7.60
C ILE A 37 -23.58 14.41 -6.15
N HIS A 38 -24.57 14.46 -5.26
CA HIS A 38 -24.38 14.65 -3.82
C HIS A 38 -23.74 13.40 -3.19
N THR A 39 -22.78 13.58 -2.31
CA THR A 39 -21.94 12.51 -1.77
C THR A 39 -22.14 12.29 -0.29
N VAL A 40 -22.26 11.02 0.12
CA VAL A 40 -22.39 10.60 1.51
C VAL A 40 -21.23 9.69 1.84
N ALA A 41 -20.39 10.07 2.81
CA ALA A 41 -19.33 9.22 3.35
C ALA A 41 -19.82 8.44 4.57
N VAL A 42 -19.28 7.25 4.76
CA VAL A 42 -19.33 6.52 6.05
C VAL A 42 -17.94 6.49 6.67
N TYR A 43 -17.85 6.55 7.98
CA TYR A 43 -16.57 6.51 8.68
C TYR A 43 -16.68 5.83 10.06
N SER A 44 -15.63 5.15 10.48
CA SER A 44 -15.46 4.70 11.86
C SER A 44 -14.96 5.84 12.74
N GLU A 45 -15.18 5.81 14.05
CA GLU A 45 -14.73 6.87 14.97
C GLU A 45 -13.24 7.21 14.80
N ILE A 46 -12.40 6.19 14.51
CA ILE A 46 -10.96 6.40 14.29
C ILE A 46 -10.65 7.10 12.96
N ASP A 47 -11.58 7.17 12.03
CA ASP A 47 -11.48 7.87 10.75
C ASP A 47 -12.14 9.26 10.76
N HIS A 48 -12.61 9.75 11.90
CA HIS A 48 -13.33 11.02 12.02
C HIS A 48 -12.65 12.19 11.30
N ASP A 49 -11.33 12.28 11.41
CA ASP A 49 -10.53 13.36 10.84
C ASP A 49 -10.00 13.02 9.43
N SER A 50 -10.45 11.91 8.83
CA SER A 50 -9.96 11.47 7.51
C SER A 50 -10.49 12.37 6.40
N LEU A 51 -9.68 12.52 5.34
CA LEU A 51 -9.93 13.43 4.23
C LEU A 51 -11.28 13.17 3.54
N HIS A 52 -11.67 11.90 3.36
CA HIS A 52 -12.95 11.54 2.73
C HIS A 52 -14.17 12.02 3.52
N VAL A 53 -14.06 12.14 4.85
CA VAL A 53 -15.13 12.66 5.71
C VAL A 53 -15.38 14.14 5.44
N SER A 54 -14.29 14.92 5.37
CA SER A 54 -14.36 16.37 5.09
C SER A 54 -14.67 16.68 3.60
N HIS A 55 -14.35 15.76 2.70
CA HIS A 55 -14.61 15.94 1.26
C HIS A 55 -16.03 15.58 0.83
N ALA A 56 -16.76 14.75 1.57
CA ALA A 56 -18.15 14.43 1.27
C ALA A 56 -19.07 15.60 1.66
N ASP A 57 -20.27 15.62 1.06
CA ASP A 57 -21.28 16.62 1.41
C ASP A 57 -21.99 16.26 2.71
N GLU A 58 -22.13 14.96 3.01
CA GLU A 58 -22.61 14.43 4.28
C GLU A 58 -21.70 13.29 4.73
N ALA A 59 -21.56 13.10 6.05
CA ALA A 59 -20.79 12.00 6.62
C ALA A 59 -21.47 11.40 7.85
N TYR A 60 -21.44 10.07 7.96
CA TYR A 60 -22.09 9.32 9.04
C TYR A 60 -21.11 8.39 9.73
N CYS A 61 -21.01 8.49 11.05
CA CYS A 61 -20.27 7.56 11.87
C CYS A 61 -21.00 6.21 11.93
N ILE A 62 -20.28 5.11 11.64
CA ILE A 62 -20.81 3.75 11.62
C ILE A 62 -20.26 2.87 12.75
N GLY A 63 -19.60 3.44 13.74
CA GLY A 63 -19.11 2.74 14.93
C GLY A 63 -17.63 2.93 15.18
N HIS A 64 -17.07 2.17 16.13
CA HIS A 64 -15.72 2.39 16.61
C HIS A 64 -14.64 1.97 15.59
N SER A 65 -13.98 0.83 15.74
CA SER A 65 -12.83 0.46 14.88
C SER A 65 -12.96 -0.91 14.24
N GLU A 66 -13.73 -1.82 14.84
CA GLU A 66 -13.84 -3.20 14.35
C GLU A 66 -14.52 -3.25 12.99
N LEU A 67 -13.84 -3.83 11.99
CA LEU A 67 -14.33 -3.89 10.60
C LEU A 67 -15.68 -4.60 10.47
N SER A 68 -15.89 -5.69 11.22
CA SER A 68 -17.14 -6.44 11.25
C SER A 68 -18.34 -5.64 11.78
N GLU A 69 -18.07 -4.62 12.60
CA GLU A 69 -19.09 -3.73 13.16
C GLU A 69 -19.24 -2.42 12.37
N THR A 70 -18.35 -2.15 11.43
CA THR A 70 -18.30 -0.90 10.65
C THR A 70 -18.37 -1.16 9.15
N TYR A 71 -17.24 -1.11 8.45
CA TYR A 71 -17.15 -1.19 6.99
C TYR A 71 -17.57 -2.54 6.38
N LEU A 72 -17.61 -3.61 7.17
CA LEU A 72 -18.12 -4.93 6.77
C LEU A 72 -19.55 -5.19 7.27
N ASN A 73 -20.19 -4.23 7.95
CA ASN A 73 -21.55 -4.37 8.50
C ASN A 73 -22.57 -3.94 7.45
N ILE A 74 -23.06 -4.90 6.65
CA ILE A 74 -24.07 -4.66 5.60
C ILE A 74 -25.31 -3.95 6.14
N PRO A 75 -25.99 -4.43 7.22
CA PRO A 75 -27.19 -3.76 7.74
C PRO A 75 -26.98 -2.28 8.06
N LYS A 76 -25.86 -1.96 8.69
CA LYS A 76 -25.52 -0.58 9.10
C LYS A 76 -25.30 0.34 7.91
N ILE A 77 -24.61 -0.14 6.87
CA ILE A 77 -24.38 0.65 5.65
C ILE A 77 -25.70 0.90 4.92
N ILE A 78 -26.57 -0.09 4.81
CA ILE A 78 -27.90 0.05 4.22
C ILE A 78 -28.76 1.04 5.04
N GLU A 79 -28.74 0.96 6.37
CA GLU A 79 -29.42 1.91 7.26
C GLU A 79 -29.00 3.36 6.98
N VAL A 80 -27.69 3.62 6.89
CA VAL A 80 -27.16 4.95 6.57
C VAL A 80 -27.59 5.41 5.18
N ALA A 81 -27.59 4.53 4.17
CA ALA A 81 -28.02 4.86 2.83
C ALA A 81 -29.50 5.28 2.81
N LEU A 82 -30.37 4.53 3.48
CA LEU A 82 -31.78 4.86 3.60
C LEU A 82 -32.02 6.17 4.38
N LYS A 83 -31.31 6.34 5.50
CA LYS A 83 -31.40 7.54 6.35
C LYS A 83 -30.95 8.81 5.62
N SER A 84 -29.87 8.72 4.85
CA SER A 84 -29.34 9.85 4.06
C SER A 84 -30.13 10.12 2.78
N GLY A 85 -30.99 9.19 2.36
CA GLY A 85 -31.69 9.24 1.08
C GLY A 85 -30.77 8.99 -0.12
N ALA A 86 -29.65 8.27 0.06
CA ALA A 86 -28.78 7.88 -1.04
C ALA A 86 -29.49 6.86 -1.96
N GLY A 87 -29.64 7.21 -3.24
CA GLY A 87 -30.24 6.33 -4.24
C GLY A 87 -29.29 5.28 -4.80
N ALA A 88 -27.99 5.43 -4.56
CA ALA A 88 -26.97 4.51 -5.03
C ALA A 88 -25.85 4.35 -4.00
N ILE A 89 -25.15 3.20 -4.07
CA ILE A 89 -23.96 2.91 -3.25
C ILE A 89 -22.80 2.56 -4.18
N HIS A 90 -21.65 3.21 -3.98
CA HIS A 90 -20.39 2.84 -4.61
C HIS A 90 -19.47 2.14 -3.58
N PRO A 91 -19.13 0.87 -3.79
CA PRO A 91 -18.34 0.11 -2.81
C PRO A 91 -16.82 0.37 -2.88
N GLY A 92 -16.32 1.00 -3.95
CA GLY A 92 -14.90 1.12 -4.23
C GLY A 92 -14.24 -0.23 -4.50
N TYR A 93 -13.14 -0.51 -3.80
CA TYR A 93 -12.46 -1.81 -3.77
C TYR A 93 -12.20 -2.28 -2.33
N GLY A 94 -11.98 -3.59 -2.13
CA GLY A 94 -11.86 -4.19 -0.79
C GLY A 94 -13.21 -4.19 -0.05
N PHE A 95 -13.19 -4.44 1.24
CA PHE A 95 -14.38 -4.53 2.10
C PHE A 95 -15.53 -5.32 1.46
N LEU A 96 -16.66 -4.66 1.16
CA LEU A 96 -17.87 -5.27 0.61
C LEU A 96 -17.95 -5.21 -0.92
N ALA A 97 -16.90 -4.72 -1.60
CA ALA A 97 -16.94 -4.49 -3.05
C ALA A 97 -17.16 -5.77 -3.89
N GLU A 98 -16.76 -6.93 -3.37
CA GLU A 98 -16.92 -8.23 -4.02
C GLU A 98 -17.85 -9.17 -3.22
N ASN A 99 -18.77 -8.59 -2.43
CA ASN A 99 -19.69 -9.37 -1.59
C ASN A 99 -21.08 -9.45 -2.24
N PRO A 100 -21.51 -10.62 -2.77
CA PRO A 100 -22.81 -10.75 -3.43
C PRO A 100 -24.01 -10.58 -2.48
N LEU A 101 -23.82 -10.77 -1.16
CA LEU A 101 -24.88 -10.51 -0.18
C LEU A 101 -25.12 -9.00 -0.02
N PHE A 102 -24.07 -8.18 -0.18
CA PHE A 102 -24.22 -6.73 -0.16
C PHE A 102 -24.95 -6.20 -1.38
N VAL A 103 -24.68 -6.76 -2.57
CA VAL A 103 -25.43 -6.46 -3.80
C VAL A 103 -26.90 -6.79 -3.60
N GLN A 104 -27.22 -7.95 -3.05
CA GLN A 104 -28.60 -8.37 -2.77
C GLN A 104 -29.28 -7.44 -1.77
N ALA A 105 -28.59 -7.07 -0.68
CA ALA A 105 -29.13 -6.15 0.33
C ALA A 105 -29.43 -4.75 -0.25
N CYS A 106 -28.57 -4.24 -1.15
CA CYS A 106 -28.84 -3.01 -1.87
C CYS A 106 -30.12 -3.13 -2.73
N HIS A 107 -30.24 -4.22 -3.49
CA HIS A 107 -31.41 -4.47 -4.33
C HIS A 107 -32.68 -4.55 -3.49
N ASP A 108 -32.70 -5.30 -2.39
CA ASP A 108 -33.83 -5.48 -1.50
C ASP A 108 -34.27 -4.16 -0.84
N ALA A 109 -33.30 -3.24 -0.63
CA ALA A 109 -33.56 -1.89 -0.13
C ALA A 109 -33.95 -0.87 -1.22
N GLY A 110 -34.05 -1.27 -2.50
CA GLY A 110 -34.28 -0.38 -3.62
C GLY A 110 -33.17 0.59 -3.96
N ILE A 111 -31.94 0.28 -3.53
CA ILE A 111 -30.74 1.09 -3.72
C ILE A 111 -29.92 0.53 -4.90
N ILE A 112 -29.47 1.40 -5.80
CA ILE A 112 -28.61 1.01 -6.92
C ILE A 112 -27.21 0.66 -6.38
N PHE A 113 -26.74 -0.58 -6.64
CA PHE A 113 -25.35 -0.95 -6.41
C PHE A 113 -24.51 -0.56 -7.63
N ILE A 114 -23.48 0.28 -7.45
CA ILE A 114 -22.57 0.67 -8.54
C ILE A 114 -21.47 -0.39 -8.65
N GLY A 115 -21.73 -1.40 -9.45
CA GLY A 115 -20.90 -2.59 -9.63
C GLY A 115 -21.64 -3.65 -10.47
N PRO A 116 -21.10 -4.87 -10.59
CA PRO A 116 -21.75 -5.97 -11.28
C PRO A 116 -22.89 -6.56 -10.46
N ASP A 117 -23.70 -7.39 -11.11
CA ASP A 117 -24.74 -8.15 -10.43
C ASP A 117 -24.17 -9.27 -9.54
N ALA A 118 -24.99 -9.76 -8.59
CA ALA A 118 -24.59 -10.80 -7.65
C ALA A 118 -24.27 -12.16 -8.32
N GLY A 119 -24.85 -12.43 -9.49
CA GLY A 119 -24.63 -13.69 -10.23
C GLY A 119 -23.24 -13.72 -10.85
N ALA A 120 -22.87 -12.68 -11.60
CA ALA A 120 -21.53 -12.54 -12.17
C ALA A 120 -20.46 -12.52 -11.07
N MET A 121 -20.73 -11.82 -9.96
CA MET A 121 -19.82 -11.76 -8.80
C MET A 121 -19.61 -13.13 -8.16
N LYS A 122 -20.63 -13.96 -8.02
CA LYS A 122 -20.51 -15.33 -7.47
C LYS A 122 -19.67 -16.23 -8.35
N ILE A 123 -19.93 -16.23 -9.68
CA ILE A 123 -19.22 -17.08 -10.63
C ILE A 123 -17.72 -16.71 -10.66
N MET A 124 -17.43 -15.42 -10.75
CA MET A 124 -16.05 -14.94 -10.90
C MET A 124 -15.28 -14.88 -9.58
N GLY A 125 -15.96 -14.72 -8.45
CA GLY A 125 -15.35 -14.68 -7.12
C GLY A 125 -14.89 -16.05 -6.59
N ASN A 126 -15.40 -17.16 -7.14
CA ASN A 126 -14.91 -18.50 -6.82
C ASN A 126 -13.86 -18.95 -7.84
N LYS A 127 -12.62 -19.19 -7.39
CA LYS A 127 -11.48 -19.50 -8.28
C LYS A 127 -11.70 -20.76 -9.13
N ILE A 128 -12.33 -21.80 -8.58
CA ILE A 128 -12.60 -23.05 -9.30
C ILE A 128 -13.70 -22.82 -10.35
N GLU A 129 -14.77 -22.12 -9.99
CA GLU A 129 -15.86 -21.83 -10.89
C GLU A 129 -15.42 -20.90 -12.03
N ALA A 130 -14.67 -19.85 -11.73
CA ALA A 130 -14.11 -18.94 -12.73
C ALA A 130 -13.18 -19.66 -13.72
N ARG A 131 -12.32 -20.56 -13.22
CA ARG A 131 -11.47 -21.40 -14.11
C ARG A 131 -12.28 -22.35 -14.98
N ASN A 132 -13.29 -23.01 -14.44
CA ASN A 132 -14.17 -23.89 -15.20
C ASN A 132 -14.94 -23.12 -16.26
N PHE A 133 -15.42 -21.91 -15.91
CA PHE A 133 -16.05 -21.00 -16.84
C PHE A 133 -15.09 -20.61 -17.98
N ALA A 134 -13.87 -20.14 -17.66
CA ALA A 134 -12.86 -19.79 -18.65
C ALA A 134 -12.54 -20.95 -19.59
N ARG A 135 -12.37 -22.18 -19.04
CA ARG A 135 -12.15 -23.41 -19.84
C ARG A 135 -13.31 -23.67 -20.80
N LYS A 136 -14.56 -23.56 -20.33
CA LYS A 136 -15.77 -23.78 -21.15
C LYS A 136 -15.84 -22.86 -22.36
N ILE A 137 -15.37 -21.64 -22.23
CA ILE A 137 -15.35 -20.64 -23.31
C ILE A 137 -14.00 -20.59 -24.04
N ASN A 138 -13.15 -21.64 -23.92
CA ASN A 138 -11.85 -21.78 -24.56
C ASN A 138 -10.90 -20.58 -24.30
N ILE A 139 -10.83 -20.09 -23.08
CA ILE A 139 -9.78 -19.17 -22.62
C ILE A 139 -8.62 -20.02 -22.07
N PRO A 140 -7.36 -19.69 -22.39
CA PRO A 140 -6.21 -20.40 -21.85
C PRO A 140 -6.18 -20.32 -20.31
N ILE A 141 -6.02 -21.45 -19.66
CA ILE A 141 -5.81 -21.57 -18.21
C ILE A 141 -4.58 -22.45 -17.96
N THR A 142 -3.93 -22.26 -16.83
CA THR A 142 -2.89 -23.19 -16.37
C THR A 142 -3.45 -24.61 -16.27
N GLN A 143 -2.63 -25.61 -16.61
CA GLN A 143 -3.04 -26.99 -16.38
C GLN A 143 -3.27 -27.21 -14.88
N GLY A 144 -4.40 -27.75 -14.48
CA GLY A 144 -4.75 -27.91 -13.06
C GLY A 144 -5.79 -29.00 -12.82
N ILE A 145 -5.85 -29.43 -11.58
CA ILE A 145 -6.71 -30.52 -11.10
C ILE A 145 -7.42 -30.07 -9.84
N THR A 146 -8.71 -30.35 -9.81
CA THR A 146 -9.59 -30.19 -8.64
C THR A 146 -10.12 -31.56 -8.23
N GLY A 147 -10.27 -31.80 -6.95
CA GLY A 147 -10.82 -33.05 -6.43
C GLY A 147 -10.34 -33.38 -5.01
N PRO A 148 -10.70 -34.53 -4.48
CA PRO A 148 -10.24 -35.01 -3.19
C PRO A 148 -8.71 -35.19 -3.14
N ALA A 149 -8.10 -35.06 -1.96
CA ALA A 149 -6.65 -35.12 -1.77
C ALA A 149 -5.99 -36.35 -2.45
N LYS A 150 -6.61 -37.53 -2.36
CA LYS A 150 -6.11 -38.75 -3.01
C LYS A 150 -6.01 -38.65 -4.53
N GLU A 151 -6.99 -38.00 -5.17
CA GLU A 151 -6.98 -37.77 -6.63
C GLU A 151 -5.94 -36.73 -7.02
N LEU A 152 -5.78 -35.69 -6.19
CA LEU A 152 -4.77 -34.64 -6.38
C LEU A 152 -3.37 -35.25 -6.36
N ILE A 153 -3.06 -36.07 -5.35
CA ILE A 153 -1.75 -36.76 -5.21
C ILE A 153 -1.50 -37.70 -6.41
N ALA A 154 -2.47 -38.51 -6.81
CA ALA A 154 -2.32 -39.44 -7.90
C ALA A 154 -2.14 -38.77 -9.28
N SER A 155 -2.65 -37.57 -9.45
CA SER A 155 -2.70 -36.85 -10.72
C SER A 155 -1.65 -35.75 -10.87
N ALA A 156 -1.08 -35.24 -9.78
CA ALA A 156 -0.05 -34.19 -9.82
C ALA A 156 1.18 -34.57 -10.71
N PRO A 157 1.69 -35.83 -10.72
CA PRO A 157 2.79 -36.18 -11.60
C PRO A 157 2.49 -35.99 -13.10
N LYS A 158 1.20 -36.04 -13.50
CA LYS A 158 0.80 -35.81 -14.90
C LYS A 158 0.89 -34.35 -15.32
N ILE A 159 0.76 -33.42 -14.35
CA ILE A 159 0.99 -31.98 -14.57
C ILE A 159 2.49 -31.67 -14.68
N GLY A 160 3.31 -32.46 -13.99
CA GLY A 160 4.76 -32.25 -13.87
C GLY A 160 5.10 -31.15 -12.84
N PHE A 161 6.07 -31.42 -11.97
CA PHE A 161 6.58 -30.50 -10.99
C PHE A 161 7.43 -29.37 -11.62
N PRO A 162 7.54 -28.21 -10.99
CA PRO A 162 6.84 -27.80 -9.77
C PRO A 162 5.35 -27.57 -10.00
N VAL A 163 4.55 -27.76 -8.93
CA VAL A 163 3.11 -27.45 -8.91
C VAL A 163 2.79 -26.45 -7.82
N LEU A 164 1.69 -25.73 -7.98
CA LEU A 164 1.18 -24.76 -7.03
C LEU A 164 -0.12 -25.25 -6.41
N LEU A 165 -0.15 -25.41 -5.10
CA LEU A 165 -1.34 -25.64 -4.31
C LEU A 165 -2.03 -24.30 -4.03
N LYS A 166 -3.34 -24.24 -4.18
CA LYS A 166 -4.15 -23.04 -3.91
C LYS A 166 -5.42 -23.39 -3.16
N ALA A 167 -5.79 -22.56 -2.19
CA ALA A 167 -7.14 -22.57 -1.62
C ALA A 167 -8.16 -22.13 -2.67
N ALA A 168 -9.33 -22.78 -2.69
CA ALA A 168 -10.44 -22.45 -3.60
C ALA A 168 -11.06 -21.09 -3.26
N ALA A 169 -11.15 -20.77 -1.97
CA ALA A 169 -11.60 -19.48 -1.45
C ALA A 169 -10.42 -18.60 -1.08
N GLY A 170 -10.61 -17.26 -1.16
CA GLY A 170 -9.63 -16.26 -0.71
C GLY A 170 -8.73 -15.70 -1.80
N GLY A 171 -7.88 -14.73 -1.40
CA GLY A 171 -7.01 -13.96 -2.28
C GLY A 171 -5.73 -13.47 -1.55
N GLY A 172 -4.94 -12.62 -2.23
CA GLY A 172 -3.75 -12.01 -1.62
C GLY A 172 -2.61 -12.96 -1.28
N GLY A 173 -2.51 -14.10 -1.97
CA GLY A 173 -1.40 -15.06 -1.77
C GLY A 173 -1.52 -15.96 -0.54
N LYS A 174 -2.53 -15.78 0.32
CA LYS A 174 -2.76 -16.65 1.47
C LYS A 174 -3.33 -18.01 1.02
N GLY A 175 -2.85 -19.11 1.64
CA GLY A 175 -3.25 -20.46 1.27
C GLY A 175 -2.68 -20.93 -0.08
N MET A 176 -1.47 -20.48 -0.43
CA MET A 176 -0.72 -20.94 -1.60
C MET A 176 0.60 -21.57 -1.15
N ARG A 177 0.99 -22.71 -1.78
CA ARG A 177 2.27 -23.36 -1.54
C ARG A 177 2.82 -23.98 -2.82
N ILE A 178 4.07 -23.67 -3.15
CA ILE A 178 4.79 -24.31 -4.25
C ILE A 178 5.34 -25.64 -3.74
N VAL A 179 5.20 -26.67 -4.56
CA VAL A 179 5.71 -28.03 -4.30
C VAL A 179 6.61 -28.43 -5.46
N HIS A 180 7.87 -28.69 -5.14
CA HIS A 180 8.91 -29.01 -6.14
C HIS A 180 9.00 -30.49 -6.46
N GLU A 181 8.63 -31.36 -5.52
CA GLU A 181 8.76 -32.82 -5.63
C GLU A 181 7.50 -33.54 -5.14
N ALA A 182 7.27 -34.74 -5.64
CA ALA A 182 6.13 -35.57 -5.25
C ALA A 182 6.15 -35.96 -3.77
N SER A 183 7.35 -36.10 -3.19
CA SER A 183 7.56 -36.42 -1.77
C SER A 183 7.01 -35.39 -0.79
N GLU A 184 6.93 -34.11 -1.21
CA GLU A 184 6.46 -33.02 -0.37
C GLU A 184 4.93 -32.82 -0.45
N LEU A 185 4.28 -33.43 -1.46
CA LEU A 185 2.93 -33.07 -1.88
C LEU A 185 1.87 -33.35 -0.82
N GLU A 186 1.94 -34.49 -0.12
CA GLU A 186 0.94 -34.90 0.85
C GLU A 186 0.92 -33.97 2.07
N GLU A 187 2.11 -33.70 2.64
CA GLU A 187 2.25 -32.77 3.76
C GLU A 187 1.82 -31.34 3.37
N ALA A 188 2.22 -30.91 2.16
CA ALA A 188 1.87 -29.62 1.62
C ALA A 188 0.35 -29.44 1.46
N LEU A 189 -0.36 -30.46 0.95
CA LEU A 189 -1.82 -30.45 0.81
C LEU A 189 -2.52 -30.31 2.17
N GLU A 190 -2.14 -31.16 3.16
CA GLU A 190 -2.71 -31.07 4.49
C GLU A 190 -2.48 -29.72 5.16
N SER A 191 -1.25 -29.20 5.07
CA SER A 191 -0.91 -27.89 5.63
C SER A 191 -1.71 -26.77 4.98
N THR A 192 -1.81 -26.78 3.64
CA THR A 192 -2.57 -25.78 2.87
C THR A 192 -4.07 -25.87 3.17
N ALA A 193 -4.64 -27.06 3.27
CA ALA A 193 -6.05 -27.24 3.62
C ALA A 193 -6.37 -26.70 5.05
N ARG A 194 -5.51 -27.00 6.03
CA ARG A 194 -5.65 -26.44 7.41
C ARG A 194 -5.61 -24.92 7.40
N GLN A 195 -4.68 -24.32 6.63
CA GLN A 195 -4.58 -22.88 6.50
C GLN A 195 -5.81 -22.28 5.82
N ALA A 196 -6.28 -22.89 4.72
CA ALA A 196 -7.45 -22.46 3.99
C ALA A 196 -8.70 -22.43 4.89
N LYS A 197 -8.89 -23.50 5.70
CA LYS A 197 -9.98 -23.58 6.68
C LYS A 197 -9.88 -22.49 7.75
N ALA A 198 -8.68 -22.23 8.25
CA ALA A 198 -8.45 -21.23 9.30
C ALA A 198 -8.69 -19.80 8.80
N TYR A 199 -8.28 -19.47 7.56
CA TYR A 199 -8.39 -18.11 7.01
C TYR A 199 -9.74 -17.83 6.34
N PHE A 200 -10.30 -18.84 5.65
CA PHE A 200 -11.44 -18.64 4.74
C PHE A 200 -12.67 -19.48 5.11
N GLY A 201 -12.55 -20.36 6.10
CA GLY A 201 -13.64 -21.27 6.50
C GLY A 201 -13.87 -22.46 5.57
N ASP A 202 -13.13 -22.54 4.45
CA ASP A 202 -13.21 -23.60 3.42
C ASP A 202 -11.84 -24.27 3.27
N GLU A 203 -11.80 -25.60 3.41
CA GLU A 203 -10.57 -26.41 3.32
C GLU A 203 -10.26 -26.90 1.91
N THR A 204 -11.08 -26.49 0.92
CA THR A 204 -10.92 -26.94 -0.47
C THR A 204 -9.63 -26.40 -1.07
N VAL A 205 -8.76 -27.31 -1.53
CA VAL A 205 -7.49 -27.02 -2.20
C VAL A 205 -7.50 -27.66 -3.58
N TYR A 206 -6.86 -27.00 -4.53
CA TYR A 206 -6.64 -27.52 -5.87
C TYR A 206 -5.18 -27.32 -6.30
N ILE A 207 -4.75 -28.05 -7.35
CA ILE A 207 -3.38 -28.04 -7.87
C ILE A 207 -3.37 -27.40 -9.25
N GLU A 208 -2.36 -26.55 -9.49
CA GLU A 208 -2.06 -25.99 -10.80
C GLU A 208 -0.60 -26.21 -11.18
N LYS A 209 -0.30 -26.22 -12.49
CA LYS A 209 1.07 -26.07 -12.97
C LYS A 209 1.63 -24.74 -12.48
N TYR A 210 2.76 -24.79 -11.81
CA TYR A 210 3.50 -23.59 -11.45
C TYR A 210 4.20 -23.02 -12.68
N ILE A 211 4.01 -21.74 -12.94
CA ILE A 211 4.72 -20.99 -13.98
C ILE A 211 5.91 -20.32 -13.32
N GLU A 212 7.10 -20.64 -13.81
CA GLU A 212 8.33 -20.02 -13.32
C GLU A 212 8.46 -18.61 -13.89
N GLU A 213 8.87 -17.65 -13.06
CA GLU A 213 9.08 -16.25 -13.42
C GLU A 213 7.93 -15.61 -14.24
N PRO A 214 6.66 -15.77 -13.81
CA PRO A 214 5.55 -15.24 -14.59
C PRO A 214 5.51 -13.70 -14.52
N ARG A 215 4.93 -13.09 -15.56
CA ARG A 215 4.45 -11.73 -15.54
C ARG A 215 3.00 -11.72 -15.09
N HIS A 216 2.63 -10.68 -14.34
CA HIS A 216 1.25 -10.42 -13.98
C HIS A 216 0.72 -9.28 -14.85
N ILE A 217 -0.14 -9.61 -15.79
CA ILE A 217 -0.73 -8.64 -16.70
C ILE A 217 -2.24 -8.76 -16.61
N GLU A 218 -2.91 -7.63 -16.61
CA GLU A 218 -4.35 -7.58 -16.42
C GLU A 218 -5.02 -6.66 -17.44
N VAL A 219 -6.26 -6.97 -17.81
CA VAL A 219 -7.02 -6.19 -18.77
C VAL A 219 -8.23 -5.55 -18.11
N GLN A 220 -8.34 -4.23 -18.22
CA GLN A 220 -9.51 -3.48 -17.79
C GLN A 220 -10.66 -3.66 -18.77
N ILE A 221 -11.83 -4.06 -18.29
CA ILE A 221 -13.06 -4.09 -19.09
C ILE A 221 -14.12 -3.16 -18.52
N LEU A 222 -15.02 -2.73 -19.39
CA LEU A 222 -16.29 -2.10 -19.06
C LEU A 222 -17.41 -2.88 -19.74
N GLY A 223 -18.46 -3.23 -18.99
CA GLY A 223 -19.67 -3.86 -19.50
C GLY A 223 -20.91 -3.05 -19.16
N ASP A 224 -21.88 -2.95 -20.07
CA ASP A 224 -23.18 -2.30 -19.82
C ASP A 224 -24.35 -3.29 -19.73
N THR A 225 -25.50 -2.79 -19.32
CA THR A 225 -26.73 -3.60 -19.16
C THR A 225 -27.32 -4.08 -20.50
N GLN A 226 -26.82 -3.58 -21.64
CA GLN A 226 -27.26 -4.00 -22.98
C GLN A 226 -26.38 -5.12 -23.55
N GLY A 227 -25.37 -5.58 -22.79
CA GLY A 227 -24.45 -6.65 -23.20
C GLY A 227 -23.27 -6.17 -24.04
N ASN A 228 -23.05 -4.86 -24.16
CA ASN A 228 -21.81 -4.35 -24.74
C ASN A 228 -20.68 -4.50 -23.72
N VAL A 229 -19.53 -5.00 -24.16
CA VAL A 229 -18.31 -5.08 -23.38
C VAL A 229 -17.15 -4.59 -24.22
N ILE A 230 -16.40 -3.64 -23.68
CA ILE A 230 -15.15 -3.12 -24.27
C ILE A 230 -13.98 -3.33 -23.33
N HIS A 231 -12.75 -3.31 -23.86
CA HIS A 231 -11.54 -3.24 -23.05
C HIS A 231 -10.94 -1.84 -23.09
N LEU A 232 -10.26 -1.46 -22.01
CA LEU A 232 -9.48 -0.23 -21.88
C LEU A 232 -7.97 -0.55 -21.84
N PHE A 233 -7.56 -1.57 -22.56
CA PHE A 233 -6.21 -2.12 -22.61
C PHE A 233 -5.74 -2.75 -21.28
N GLU A 234 -4.46 -3.08 -21.26
CA GLU A 234 -3.82 -3.81 -20.18
C GLU A 234 -2.98 -2.92 -19.28
N ARG A 235 -2.69 -3.47 -18.10
CA ARG A 235 -1.69 -3.00 -17.14
C ARG A 235 -0.70 -4.12 -16.84
N GLU A 236 0.54 -3.79 -16.61
CA GLU A 236 1.54 -4.71 -16.06
C GLU A 236 1.69 -4.44 -14.56
N CYS A 237 1.54 -5.50 -13.75
CA CYS A 237 1.56 -5.47 -12.29
C CYS A 237 2.56 -6.49 -11.74
N SER A 238 3.65 -6.76 -12.47
CA SER A 238 4.64 -7.78 -12.12
C SER A 238 5.49 -7.40 -10.92
N ILE A 239 5.65 -6.10 -10.64
CA ILE A 239 6.41 -5.66 -9.45
C ILE A 239 5.54 -5.80 -8.20
N GLN A 240 5.81 -6.88 -7.48
CA GLN A 240 5.06 -7.27 -6.28
C GLN A 240 6.02 -7.64 -5.17
N ARG A 241 5.61 -7.41 -3.92
CA ARG A 241 6.26 -7.90 -2.73
C ARG A 241 5.26 -8.73 -1.92
N ARG A 242 5.58 -9.97 -1.64
CA ARG A 242 4.66 -10.89 -0.93
C ARG A 242 3.25 -10.90 -1.54
N TYR A 243 3.17 -10.94 -2.89
CA TYR A 243 1.93 -10.89 -3.69
C TYR A 243 1.16 -9.56 -3.61
N GLN A 244 1.71 -8.51 -3.02
CA GLN A 244 1.14 -7.17 -3.06
C GLN A 244 1.82 -6.36 -4.16
N LYS A 245 1.04 -5.84 -5.09
CA LYS A 245 1.50 -4.94 -6.15
C LYS A 245 2.03 -3.65 -5.52
N ILE A 246 3.16 -3.12 -6.02
CA ILE A 246 3.79 -1.90 -5.50
C ILE A 246 4.14 -0.90 -6.61
N ILE A 247 4.36 -1.39 -7.85
CA ILE A 247 4.49 -0.58 -9.05
C ILE A 247 3.64 -1.21 -10.14
N GLU A 248 2.84 -0.40 -10.81
CA GLU A 248 1.99 -0.78 -11.93
C GLU A 248 2.24 0.17 -13.11
N GLU A 249 2.19 -0.33 -14.32
CA GLU A 249 2.39 0.47 -15.52
C GLU A 249 1.44 0.11 -16.67
N SER A 250 1.14 1.07 -17.51
CA SER A 250 0.35 0.89 -18.73
C SER A 250 0.89 1.80 -19.83
N PRO A 251 1.08 1.27 -21.06
CA PRO A 251 0.94 -0.13 -21.50
C PRO A 251 2.02 -1.05 -20.91
N SER A 252 1.76 -2.37 -20.94
CA SER A 252 2.79 -3.36 -20.59
C SER A 252 3.97 -3.26 -21.56
N PRO A 253 5.21 -3.11 -21.07
CA PRO A 253 6.41 -3.14 -21.91
C PRO A 253 6.76 -4.56 -22.40
N THR A 254 6.11 -5.58 -21.86
CA THR A 254 6.37 -7.00 -22.14
C THR A 254 5.63 -7.49 -23.37
N LEU A 255 4.40 -7.03 -23.59
CA LEU A 255 3.53 -7.59 -24.61
C LEU A 255 3.83 -7.09 -26.02
N SER A 256 3.97 -8.01 -26.97
CA SER A 256 3.89 -7.67 -28.38
C SER A 256 2.47 -7.17 -28.74
N PRO A 257 2.32 -6.35 -29.80
CA PRO A 257 0.99 -5.90 -30.24
C PRO A 257 0.02 -7.03 -30.56
N GLU A 258 0.54 -8.18 -31.02
CA GLU A 258 -0.27 -9.36 -31.32
C GLU A 258 -0.80 -10.03 -30.06
N VAL A 259 0.08 -10.28 -29.05
CA VAL A 259 -0.32 -10.89 -27.77
C VAL A 259 -1.28 -9.98 -27.02
N ARG A 260 -1.03 -8.66 -27.01
CA ARG A 260 -1.94 -7.66 -26.45
C ARG A 260 -3.35 -7.78 -27.05
N ARG A 261 -3.48 -7.81 -28.37
CA ARG A 261 -4.79 -7.97 -29.03
C ARG A 261 -5.49 -9.27 -28.63
N LYS A 262 -4.76 -10.39 -28.60
CA LYS A 262 -5.31 -11.70 -28.21
C LYS A 262 -5.81 -11.67 -26.75
N MET A 263 -5.02 -11.12 -25.85
CA MET A 263 -5.33 -11.02 -24.42
C MET A 263 -6.54 -10.10 -24.19
N CYS A 264 -6.57 -8.92 -24.80
CA CYS A 264 -7.72 -8.01 -24.73
C CYS A 264 -9.01 -8.65 -25.30
N ALA A 265 -8.90 -9.38 -26.41
CA ALA A 265 -10.06 -10.09 -26.97
C ALA A 265 -10.55 -11.22 -26.05
N ALA A 266 -9.63 -11.93 -25.39
CA ALA A 266 -9.96 -12.94 -24.38
C ALA A 266 -10.70 -12.31 -23.18
N ALA A 267 -10.25 -11.17 -22.70
CA ALA A 267 -10.89 -10.45 -21.59
C ALA A 267 -12.30 -9.98 -21.95
N VAL A 268 -12.49 -9.39 -23.13
CA VAL A 268 -13.83 -9.00 -23.64
C VAL A 268 -14.76 -10.21 -23.75
N ARG A 269 -14.23 -11.35 -24.22
CA ARG A 269 -15.00 -12.60 -24.33
C ARG A 269 -15.44 -13.10 -22.95
N ILE A 270 -14.56 -13.08 -21.94
CA ILE A 270 -14.93 -13.44 -20.57
C ILE A 270 -16.08 -12.54 -20.09
N GLY A 271 -15.93 -11.22 -20.22
CA GLY A 271 -16.96 -10.28 -19.79
C GLY A 271 -18.30 -10.49 -20.48
N LYS A 272 -18.32 -10.71 -21.82
CA LYS A 272 -19.55 -10.95 -22.59
C LYS A 272 -20.24 -12.25 -22.18
N GLU A 273 -19.51 -13.35 -22.13
CA GLU A 273 -20.06 -14.67 -21.79
C GLU A 273 -20.53 -14.75 -20.32
N ALA A 274 -19.93 -13.93 -19.44
CA ALA A 274 -20.35 -13.79 -18.05
C ALA A 274 -21.56 -12.85 -17.88
N GLY A 275 -22.00 -12.15 -18.92
CA GLY A 275 -23.02 -11.09 -18.81
C GLY A 275 -22.59 -9.95 -17.87
N TYR A 276 -21.28 -9.66 -17.85
CA TYR A 276 -20.69 -8.75 -16.87
C TYR A 276 -21.09 -7.28 -17.13
N THR A 277 -21.44 -6.58 -16.06
CA THR A 277 -21.75 -5.15 -16.07
C THR A 277 -20.80 -4.38 -15.16
N SER A 278 -20.62 -3.07 -15.41
CA SER A 278 -19.70 -2.18 -14.69
C SER A 278 -18.23 -2.38 -15.07
N ALA A 279 -17.31 -1.80 -14.27
CA ALA A 279 -15.87 -1.98 -14.43
C ALA A 279 -15.42 -3.30 -13.81
N GLY A 280 -14.58 -4.05 -14.52
CA GLY A 280 -13.96 -5.27 -14.04
C GLY A 280 -12.57 -5.44 -14.63
N THR A 281 -11.77 -6.31 -14.02
CA THR A 281 -10.40 -6.56 -14.46
C THR A 281 -10.17 -8.07 -14.56
N ILE A 282 -9.65 -8.49 -15.72
CA ILE A 282 -9.26 -9.87 -15.96
C ILE A 282 -7.76 -9.99 -15.79
N GLU A 283 -7.32 -10.76 -14.81
CA GLU A 283 -5.90 -10.99 -14.52
C GLU A 283 -5.38 -12.22 -15.24
N PHE A 284 -4.18 -12.10 -15.80
CA PHE A 284 -3.48 -13.17 -16.51
C PHE A 284 -2.06 -13.34 -15.98
N LEU A 285 -1.59 -14.57 -15.95
CA LEU A 285 -0.16 -14.88 -15.88
C LEU A 285 0.39 -15.04 -17.30
N VAL A 286 1.53 -14.44 -17.57
CA VAL A 286 2.22 -14.53 -18.86
C VAL A 286 3.58 -15.15 -18.63
N ASP A 287 3.88 -16.22 -19.36
CA ASP A 287 5.15 -16.92 -19.26
C ASP A 287 6.25 -16.29 -20.16
N ARG A 288 7.45 -16.85 -20.11
CA ARG A 288 8.60 -16.38 -20.90
C ARG A 288 8.42 -16.52 -22.43
N HIS A 289 7.45 -17.31 -22.89
CA HIS A 289 7.11 -17.50 -24.30
C HIS A 289 6.00 -16.55 -24.75
N LEU A 290 5.52 -15.70 -23.86
CA LEU A 290 4.38 -14.81 -24.04
C LEU A 290 3.05 -15.54 -24.19
N ASP A 291 2.97 -16.81 -23.74
CA ASP A 291 1.70 -17.49 -23.58
C ASP A 291 1.02 -16.97 -22.30
N PHE A 292 -0.27 -16.68 -22.41
CA PHE A 292 -1.02 -16.13 -21.29
C PHE A 292 -2.09 -17.09 -20.79
N TYR A 293 -2.30 -17.05 -19.46
CA TYR A 293 -3.23 -17.95 -18.78
C TYR A 293 -4.12 -17.13 -17.85
N PHE A 294 -5.42 -17.34 -17.91
CA PHE A 294 -6.37 -16.71 -17.01
C PHE A 294 -6.05 -17.07 -15.55
N LEU A 295 -5.96 -16.06 -14.71
CA LEU A 295 -5.70 -16.20 -13.27
C LEU A 295 -6.99 -16.05 -12.48
N GLU A 296 -7.60 -14.87 -12.53
CA GLU A 296 -8.84 -14.53 -11.85
C GLU A 296 -9.50 -13.30 -12.48
N MET A 297 -10.72 -12.99 -12.05
CA MET A 297 -11.39 -11.75 -12.40
C MET A 297 -11.73 -10.98 -11.13
N ASN A 298 -11.31 -9.74 -11.06
CA ASN A 298 -11.74 -8.82 -10.02
C ASN A 298 -13.00 -8.09 -10.47
N THR A 299 -14.09 -8.32 -9.73
CA THR A 299 -15.44 -7.83 -10.08
C THR A 299 -15.71 -6.43 -9.50
N ARG A 300 -14.73 -5.57 -9.59
CA ARG A 300 -14.72 -4.21 -9.05
C ARG A 300 -13.69 -3.34 -9.76
N ILE A 301 -13.66 -2.07 -9.41
CA ILE A 301 -12.52 -1.19 -9.75
C ILE A 301 -11.25 -1.66 -9.03
N GLN A 302 -10.11 -1.58 -9.68
CA GLN A 302 -8.79 -1.92 -9.12
C GLN A 302 -8.11 -0.70 -8.47
N VAL A 303 -7.13 -0.95 -7.58
CA VAL A 303 -6.30 0.11 -6.99
C VAL A 303 -5.60 0.88 -8.11
N GLU A 304 -5.04 0.17 -9.07
CA GLU A 304 -4.19 0.61 -10.18
C GLU A 304 -4.97 1.11 -11.41
N HIS A 305 -6.30 1.34 -11.30
CA HIS A 305 -7.09 1.92 -12.39
C HIS A 305 -6.55 3.27 -12.92
N PRO A 306 -5.87 4.10 -12.11
CA PRO A 306 -5.39 5.38 -12.56
C PRO A 306 -4.41 5.32 -13.73
N VAL A 307 -3.56 4.27 -13.86
CA VAL A 307 -2.66 4.19 -15.02
C VAL A 307 -3.41 3.98 -16.32
N THR A 308 -4.53 3.24 -16.29
CA THR A 308 -5.43 3.13 -17.46
C THR A 308 -6.09 4.46 -17.79
N GLU A 309 -6.57 5.20 -16.78
CA GLU A 309 -7.18 6.51 -16.97
C GLU A 309 -6.18 7.51 -17.57
N MET A 310 -4.91 7.49 -17.11
CA MET A 310 -3.88 8.41 -17.60
C MET A 310 -3.51 8.16 -19.07
N VAL A 311 -3.52 6.91 -19.54
CA VAL A 311 -3.18 6.60 -20.94
C VAL A 311 -4.37 6.63 -21.88
N THR A 312 -5.61 6.47 -21.38
CA THR A 312 -6.84 6.45 -22.21
C THR A 312 -7.64 7.74 -22.15
N GLY A 313 -7.48 8.53 -21.08
CA GLY A 313 -8.29 9.72 -20.82
C GLY A 313 -9.71 9.42 -20.38
N ILE A 314 -10.04 8.15 -20.04
CA ILE A 314 -11.38 7.71 -19.64
C ILE A 314 -11.43 7.61 -18.11
N ASP A 315 -12.40 8.33 -17.48
CA ASP A 315 -12.66 8.20 -16.04
C ASP A 315 -13.54 6.96 -15.78
N ILE A 316 -12.91 5.92 -15.21
CA ILE A 316 -13.57 4.63 -14.98
C ILE A 316 -14.69 4.76 -13.94
N VAL A 317 -14.53 5.60 -12.91
CA VAL A 317 -15.56 5.84 -11.89
C VAL A 317 -16.78 6.55 -12.50
N GLU A 318 -16.56 7.50 -13.43
CA GLU A 318 -17.66 8.14 -14.17
C GLU A 318 -18.45 7.11 -14.98
N GLU A 319 -17.74 6.24 -15.72
CA GLU A 319 -18.40 5.19 -16.51
C GLU A 319 -19.16 4.20 -15.61
N GLN A 320 -18.61 3.82 -14.44
CA GLN A 320 -19.33 2.97 -13.48
C GLN A 320 -20.67 3.61 -13.03
N ILE A 321 -20.66 4.89 -12.70
CA ILE A 321 -21.86 5.63 -12.27
C ILE A 321 -22.88 5.69 -13.41
N LEU A 322 -22.46 5.99 -14.63
CA LEU A 322 -23.34 6.08 -15.81
C LEU A 322 -23.94 4.72 -16.17
N ILE A 323 -23.13 3.66 -16.17
CA ILE A 323 -23.63 2.29 -16.42
C ILE A 323 -24.65 1.89 -15.37
N ALA A 324 -24.39 2.17 -14.09
CA ALA A 324 -25.33 1.89 -13.00
C ALA A 324 -26.64 2.68 -13.11
N ALA A 325 -26.60 3.87 -13.72
CA ALA A 325 -27.78 4.67 -14.06
C ALA A 325 -28.57 4.14 -15.28
N GLY A 326 -28.06 3.07 -15.94
CA GLY A 326 -28.71 2.46 -17.11
C GLY A 326 -28.24 3.03 -18.46
N HIS A 327 -27.18 3.83 -18.49
CA HIS A 327 -26.59 4.29 -19.75
C HIS A 327 -25.78 3.18 -20.43
N SER A 328 -25.86 3.14 -21.78
CA SER A 328 -24.92 2.36 -22.57
C SER A 328 -23.52 2.95 -22.47
N ILE A 329 -22.50 2.11 -22.66
CA ILE A 329 -21.13 2.58 -22.86
C ILE A 329 -21.09 3.56 -24.03
N ARG A 330 -20.67 4.79 -23.75
CA ARG A 330 -20.65 5.89 -24.73
C ARG A 330 -19.51 5.80 -25.74
N ILE A 331 -18.49 5.01 -25.40
CA ILE A 331 -17.22 4.89 -26.12
C ILE A 331 -17.22 3.58 -26.91
N LYS A 332 -16.97 3.66 -28.22
CA LYS A 332 -16.79 2.45 -29.03
C LYS A 332 -15.39 1.91 -28.87
N GLN A 333 -15.23 0.58 -29.02
CA GLN A 333 -13.91 -0.05 -28.89
C GLN A 333 -12.86 0.54 -29.84
N GLU A 334 -13.27 0.87 -31.08
CA GLU A 334 -12.39 1.48 -32.08
C GLU A 334 -11.95 2.91 -31.75
N ASP A 335 -12.60 3.59 -30.80
CA ASP A 335 -12.26 4.94 -30.38
C ASP A 335 -11.35 4.97 -29.15
N VAL A 336 -11.26 3.85 -28.41
CA VAL A 336 -10.34 3.74 -27.28
C VAL A 336 -8.90 3.78 -27.77
N ARG A 337 -8.12 4.74 -27.28
CA ARG A 337 -6.71 4.91 -27.63
C ARG A 337 -5.86 4.90 -26.38
N GLN A 338 -4.70 4.30 -26.51
CA GLN A 338 -3.65 4.32 -25.51
C GLN A 338 -2.56 5.28 -25.96
N LYS A 339 -2.29 6.34 -25.18
CA LYS A 339 -1.30 7.38 -25.50
C LYS A 339 -0.27 7.49 -24.38
N GLY A 340 1.02 7.51 -24.78
CA GLY A 340 2.12 7.61 -23.84
C GLY A 340 2.25 6.40 -22.95
N HIS A 341 2.78 6.60 -21.77
CA HIS A 341 3.03 5.58 -20.75
C HIS A 341 2.75 6.14 -19.38
N ALA A 342 2.03 5.41 -18.55
CA ALA A 342 1.77 5.77 -17.17
C ALA A 342 2.37 4.75 -16.20
N ILE A 343 2.92 5.23 -15.10
CA ILE A 343 3.44 4.41 -13.99
C ILE A 343 2.74 4.87 -12.72
N GLU A 344 2.28 3.92 -11.91
CA GLU A 344 1.77 4.13 -10.55
C GLU A 344 2.74 3.52 -9.54
N CYS A 345 3.01 4.24 -8.46
CA CYS A 345 3.71 3.74 -7.28
C CYS A 345 2.79 3.84 -6.07
N ARG A 346 2.62 2.73 -5.35
CA ARG A 346 1.89 2.73 -4.08
C ARG A 346 2.81 3.16 -2.95
N ILE A 347 2.43 4.25 -2.28
CA ILE A 347 3.18 4.76 -1.14
C ILE A 347 2.63 4.16 0.13
N TYR A 348 3.48 3.42 0.84
CA TYR A 348 3.15 2.71 2.07
C TYR A 348 3.87 3.31 3.27
N ALA A 349 3.18 3.34 4.43
CA ALA A 349 3.77 3.66 5.73
C ALA A 349 4.53 2.43 6.27
N GLU A 350 5.71 2.18 5.73
CA GLU A 350 6.56 1.01 6.01
C GLU A 350 8.04 1.40 6.08
N ASP A 351 8.82 0.63 6.83
CA ASP A 351 10.27 0.77 6.92
C ASP A 351 10.99 -0.33 6.12
N PRO A 352 11.47 -0.04 4.89
CA PRO A 352 12.16 -1.02 4.05
C PRO A 352 13.40 -1.65 4.70
N SER A 353 14.20 -0.86 5.41
CA SER A 353 15.42 -1.34 6.09
C SER A 353 15.12 -2.29 7.25
N ASN A 354 13.89 -2.26 7.79
CA ASN A 354 13.42 -3.15 8.84
C ASN A 354 12.37 -4.15 8.35
N ASN A 355 12.66 -4.83 7.22
CA ASN A 355 11.78 -5.87 6.65
C ASN A 355 10.36 -5.37 6.36
N PHE A 356 10.22 -4.09 5.97
CA PHE A 356 8.94 -3.42 5.67
C PHE A 356 7.95 -3.46 6.85
N ARG A 357 8.47 -3.29 8.07
CA ARG A 357 7.58 -3.14 9.23
C ARG A 357 6.67 -1.93 9.04
N PRO A 358 5.38 -2.04 9.40
CA PRO A 358 4.49 -0.90 9.44
C PRO A 358 5.08 0.24 10.28
N SER A 359 4.93 1.46 9.78
CA SER A 359 5.39 2.69 10.46
C SER A 359 4.20 3.61 10.75
N PRO A 360 3.32 3.24 11.71
CA PRO A 360 2.24 4.12 12.14
C PRO A 360 2.81 5.34 12.84
N GLY A 361 2.08 6.44 12.83
CA GLY A 361 2.51 7.66 13.52
C GLY A 361 1.83 8.91 12.98
N LYS A 362 2.09 10.03 13.64
CA LYS A 362 1.58 11.32 13.23
C LYS A 362 2.51 11.97 12.21
N MET A 363 1.95 12.34 11.07
CA MET A 363 2.71 13.06 10.04
C MET A 363 2.96 14.50 10.46
N SER A 364 4.23 14.88 10.65
CA SER A 364 4.62 16.24 11.00
C SER A 364 4.75 17.15 9.78
N LEU A 365 5.02 16.56 8.59
CA LEU A 365 5.01 17.28 7.31
C LEU A 365 4.48 16.35 6.21
N TYR A 366 3.65 16.91 5.34
CA TYR A 366 3.14 16.26 4.14
C TYR A 366 3.15 17.26 2.99
N LYS A 367 3.94 17.01 1.96
CA LYS A 367 4.05 17.83 0.76
C LYS A 367 4.02 16.95 -0.48
N GLU A 368 2.99 17.13 -1.27
CA GLU A 368 2.86 16.46 -2.56
C GLU A 368 3.86 17.01 -3.59
N PRO A 369 4.35 16.19 -4.53
CA PRO A 369 5.20 16.66 -5.62
C PRO A 369 4.47 17.65 -6.54
N GLY A 370 5.18 18.70 -6.92
CA GLY A 370 4.66 19.74 -7.81
C GLY A 370 5.06 19.57 -9.29
N ILE A 371 5.35 18.34 -9.74
CA ILE A 371 5.89 18.06 -11.06
C ILE A 371 4.74 17.90 -12.08
N PRO A 372 4.79 18.58 -13.25
CA PRO A 372 3.80 18.38 -14.30
C PRO A 372 3.69 16.93 -14.75
N GLY A 373 2.48 16.47 -15.07
CA GLY A 373 2.22 15.08 -15.45
C GLY A 373 2.05 14.13 -14.27
N THR A 374 2.03 14.64 -13.02
CA THR A 374 1.76 13.84 -11.84
C THR A 374 0.29 13.92 -11.40
N ARG A 375 -0.21 12.82 -10.88
CA ARG A 375 -1.50 12.70 -10.20
C ARG A 375 -1.28 11.99 -8.87
N ILE A 376 -1.95 12.47 -7.82
CA ILE A 376 -1.93 11.83 -6.51
C ILE A 376 -3.35 11.50 -6.11
N ASP A 377 -3.61 10.22 -5.85
CA ASP A 377 -4.83 9.78 -5.20
C ASP A 377 -4.48 9.45 -3.74
N THR A 378 -4.96 10.28 -2.81
CA THR A 378 -4.63 10.21 -1.39
C THR A 378 -5.86 10.37 -0.51
N GLY A 379 -5.81 9.78 0.68
CA GLY A 379 -6.80 9.95 1.74
C GLY A 379 -6.28 10.69 2.96
N ILE A 380 -5.08 11.32 2.87
CA ILE A 380 -4.38 11.91 4.00
C ILE A 380 -4.06 13.39 3.76
N VAL A 381 -3.85 14.10 4.86
CA VAL A 381 -3.35 15.49 4.90
C VAL A 381 -2.31 15.65 6.00
N ALA A 382 -1.57 16.76 5.97
CA ALA A 382 -0.61 17.09 7.01
C ALA A 382 -1.26 17.11 8.39
N GLY A 383 -0.57 16.56 9.39
CA GLY A 383 -1.05 16.47 10.77
C GLY A 383 -1.92 15.26 11.11
N MET A 384 -2.35 14.48 10.11
CA MET A 384 -3.05 13.21 10.36
C MET A 384 -2.15 12.16 10.99
N GLU A 385 -2.77 11.26 11.72
CA GLU A 385 -2.13 10.07 12.28
C GLU A 385 -2.45 8.84 11.44
N ILE A 386 -1.41 8.16 10.98
CA ILE A 386 -1.53 6.85 10.32
C ILE A 386 -1.65 5.79 11.39
N LYS A 387 -2.79 5.11 11.43
CA LYS A 387 -3.13 4.12 12.47
C LYS A 387 -2.84 2.71 11.98
N SER A 388 -2.47 1.82 12.92
CA SER A 388 -2.17 0.41 12.64
C SER A 388 -3.39 -0.46 12.29
N SER A 389 -4.61 0.07 12.45
CA SER A 389 -5.86 -0.70 12.28
C SER A 389 -6.24 -0.97 10.82
N PHE A 390 -5.68 -0.25 9.86
CA PHE A 390 -6.04 -0.34 8.46
C PHE A 390 -4.83 -0.66 7.57
N ASP A 391 -5.05 -0.63 6.25
CA ASP A 391 -4.00 -0.83 5.26
C ASP A 391 -2.92 0.27 5.36
N PRO A 392 -1.63 -0.08 5.25
CA PRO A 392 -0.54 0.88 5.33
C PRO A 392 -0.43 1.81 4.11
N MET A 393 -1.19 1.58 3.04
CA MET A 393 -1.17 2.42 1.84
C MET A 393 -1.76 3.80 2.15
N ILE A 394 -0.94 4.82 1.99
CA ILE A 394 -1.30 6.21 2.28
C ILE A 394 -1.68 7.01 1.04
N SER A 395 -1.10 6.66 -0.10
CA SER A 395 -1.42 7.30 -1.38
C SER A 395 -0.93 6.47 -2.56
N LYS A 396 -1.41 6.85 -3.75
CA LYS A 396 -0.91 6.40 -5.04
C LYS A 396 -0.34 7.61 -5.78
N LEU A 397 0.93 7.53 -6.14
CA LEU A 397 1.57 8.50 -7.01
C LEU A 397 1.55 7.94 -8.43
N VAL A 398 0.93 8.66 -9.35
CA VAL A 398 0.76 8.25 -10.75
C VAL A 398 1.39 9.32 -11.64
N VAL A 399 2.18 8.90 -12.62
CA VAL A 399 2.79 9.80 -13.58
C VAL A 399 2.49 9.38 -15.01
N TRP A 400 2.54 10.33 -15.91
CA TRP A 400 2.42 10.09 -17.33
C TRP A 400 3.60 10.73 -18.08
N GLY A 401 4.12 10.03 -19.09
CA GLY A 401 5.12 10.51 -20.04
C GLY A 401 4.82 10.03 -21.45
N GLU A 402 5.50 10.61 -22.46
CA GLU A 402 5.33 10.22 -23.86
C GLU A 402 5.76 8.75 -24.12
N ASN A 403 6.65 8.23 -23.27
CA ASN A 403 7.15 6.87 -23.32
C ASN A 403 7.55 6.40 -21.91
N ARG A 404 7.92 5.11 -21.78
CA ARG A 404 8.28 4.47 -20.49
C ARG A 404 9.48 5.13 -19.81
N GLU A 405 10.51 5.48 -20.59
CA GLU A 405 11.73 6.09 -20.05
C GLU A 405 11.43 7.46 -19.43
N GLU A 406 10.65 8.29 -20.14
CA GLU A 406 10.22 9.58 -19.62
C GLU A 406 9.32 9.44 -18.40
N ALA A 407 8.32 8.55 -18.43
CA ALA A 407 7.46 8.28 -17.28
C ALA A 407 8.28 7.82 -16.06
N SER A 408 9.25 6.92 -16.26
CA SER A 408 10.13 6.46 -15.18
C SER A 408 10.97 7.61 -14.59
N ARG A 409 11.53 8.48 -15.44
CA ARG A 409 12.29 9.65 -15.01
C ARG A 409 11.42 10.65 -14.22
N ILE A 410 10.19 10.90 -14.70
CA ILE A 410 9.22 11.76 -14.00
C ILE A 410 8.86 11.14 -12.66
N MET A 411 8.63 9.82 -12.59
CA MET A 411 8.29 9.12 -11.35
C MET A 411 9.40 9.25 -10.30
N VAL A 412 10.66 9.01 -10.67
CA VAL A 412 11.80 9.18 -9.76
C VAL A 412 11.87 10.62 -9.25
N SER A 413 11.75 11.62 -10.12
CA SER A 413 11.75 13.02 -9.72
C SER A 413 10.57 13.37 -8.79
N ALA A 414 9.38 12.81 -9.06
CA ALA A 414 8.20 13.03 -8.25
C ALA A 414 8.32 12.38 -6.87
N LEU A 415 8.90 11.17 -6.79
CA LEU A 415 9.19 10.50 -5.52
C LEU A 415 10.21 11.28 -4.68
N GLN A 416 11.23 11.87 -5.31
CA GLN A 416 12.23 12.73 -4.64
C GLN A 416 11.62 14.03 -4.08
N ASP A 417 10.59 14.59 -4.75
CA ASP A 417 9.87 15.80 -4.30
C ASP A 417 8.68 15.48 -3.38
N TYR A 418 8.38 14.19 -3.11
CA TYR A 418 7.29 13.76 -2.23
C TYR A 418 7.80 13.67 -0.80
N ILE A 419 7.46 14.66 0.03
CA ILE A 419 7.99 14.80 1.39
C ILE A 419 6.96 14.36 2.41
N ILE A 420 7.31 13.35 3.20
CA ILE A 420 6.49 12.82 4.29
C ILE A 420 7.39 12.66 5.53
N HIS A 421 7.09 13.40 6.60
CA HIS A 421 7.81 13.32 7.87
C HIS A 421 6.89 12.82 8.98
N GLY A 422 7.48 12.26 10.04
CA GLY A 422 6.78 11.70 11.20
C GLY A 422 6.58 10.19 11.12
N ILE A 423 6.70 9.63 9.92
CA ILE A 423 6.66 8.19 9.65
C ILE A 423 7.72 7.80 8.63
N LYS A 424 8.07 6.53 8.58
CA LYS A 424 8.88 5.98 7.49
C LYS A 424 7.98 5.51 6.34
N THR A 425 8.49 5.60 5.12
CA THR A 425 7.77 5.19 3.90
C THR A 425 8.66 4.38 2.98
N ASN A 426 8.06 3.69 2.01
CA ASN A 426 8.77 2.94 0.99
C ASN A 426 9.34 3.80 -0.16
N ILE A 427 9.28 5.13 -0.10
CA ILE A 427 9.67 6.05 -1.19
C ILE A 427 11.11 5.79 -1.67
N SER A 428 12.10 5.73 -0.76
CA SER A 428 13.50 5.50 -1.12
C SER A 428 13.71 4.14 -1.80
N PHE A 429 12.99 3.10 -1.34
CA PHE A 429 13.01 1.78 -1.95
C PHE A 429 12.44 1.80 -3.38
N LEU A 430 11.33 2.52 -3.62
CA LEU A 430 10.73 2.69 -4.93
C LEU A 430 11.70 3.41 -5.90
N ILE A 431 12.40 4.44 -5.45
CA ILE A 431 13.42 5.14 -6.25
C ILE A 431 14.51 4.17 -6.68
N THR A 432 15.07 3.41 -5.74
CA THR A 432 16.12 2.41 -6.02
C THR A 432 15.65 1.34 -7.00
N LEU A 433 14.42 0.86 -6.84
CA LEU A 433 13.83 -0.15 -7.71
C LEU A 433 13.65 0.38 -9.14
N LEU A 434 13.07 1.57 -9.30
CA LEU A 434 12.86 2.21 -10.61
C LEU A 434 14.17 2.51 -11.35
N GLN A 435 15.26 2.74 -10.63
CA GLN A 435 16.60 2.98 -11.18
C GLN A 435 17.41 1.70 -11.38
N SER A 436 16.92 0.54 -10.92
CA SER A 436 17.62 -0.74 -11.10
C SER A 436 17.71 -1.13 -12.59
N GLU A 437 18.82 -1.74 -12.97
CA GLU A 437 19.03 -2.23 -14.34
C GLU A 437 17.91 -3.19 -14.77
N ALA A 438 17.44 -4.04 -13.86
CA ALA A 438 16.37 -4.99 -14.13
C ALA A 438 15.04 -4.31 -14.46
N PHE A 439 14.66 -3.24 -13.74
CA PHE A 439 13.46 -2.47 -14.06
C PHE A 439 13.60 -1.73 -15.40
N VAL A 440 14.73 -1.05 -15.61
CA VAL A 440 15.01 -0.29 -16.84
C VAL A 440 15.00 -1.19 -18.07
N SER A 441 15.64 -2.35 -18.01
CA SER A 441 15.68 -3.35 -19.09
C SER A 441 14.43 -4.22 -19.20
N ASN A 442 13.44 -4.02 -18.33
CA ASN A 442 12.24 -4.88 -18.22
C ASN A 442 12.54 -6.36 -17.92
N ALA A 443 13.64 -6.66 -17.23
CA ALA A 443 13.99 -8.02 -16.78
C ALA A 443 13.38 -8.31 -15.40
N ILE A 444 12.05 -8.27 -15.32
CA ILE A 444 11.27 -8.42 -14.08
C ILE A 444 10.32 -9.61 -14.13
N SER A 445 9.91 -10.09 -12.99
CA SER A 445 8.86 -11.12 -12.81
C SER A 445 8.07 -10.84 -11.54
N THR A 446 7.01 -11.59 -11.27
CA THR A 446 6.27 -11.47 -10.00
C THR A 446 7.11 -11.81 -8.76
N ARG A 447 8.25 -12.46 -8.93
CA ARG A 447 9.19 -12.83 -7.86
C ARG A 447 10.36 -11.86 -7.72
N PHE A 448 10.47 -10.89 -8.62
CA PHE A 448 11.62 -10.00 -8.71
C PHE A 448 11.96 -9.35 -7.37
N CYS A 449 10.96 -8.76 -6.68
CA CYS A 449 11.23 -8.10 -5.40
C CYS A 449 11.69 -9.10 -4.32
N ASP A 450 11.07 -10.30 -4.26
CA ASP A 450 11.42 -11.29 -3.23
C ASP A 450 12.84 -11.86 -3.45
N GLU A 451 13.24 -12.05 -4.71
CA GLU A 451 14.56 -12.58 -5.08
C GLU A 451 15.69 -11.55 -4.96
N HIS A 452 15.40 -10.27 -5.23
CA HIS A 452 16.40 -9.20 -5.24
C HIS A 452 16.31 -8.25 -4.05
N LEU A 453 15.44 -8.52 -3.08
CA LEU A 453 15.11 -7.63 -1.97
C LEU A 453 16.34 -7.13 -1.21
N GLN A 454 17.23 -8.04 -0.82
CA GLN A 454 18.43 -7.67 -0.05
C GLN A 454 19.38 -6.78 -0.85
N GLY A 455 19.54 -7.06 -2.15
CA GLY A 455 20.35 -6.24 -3.05
C GLY A 455 19.77 -4.83 -3.23
N LEU A 456 18.44 -4.72 -3.37
CA LEU A 456 17.75 -3.44 -3.48
C LEU A 456 17.86 -2.61 -2.19
N ILE A 457 17.70 -3.23 -1.02
CA ILE A 457 17.86 -2.55 0.27
C ILE A 457 19.31 -2.09 0.45
N ALA A 458 20.30 -2.97 0.21
CA ALA A 458 21.71 -2.61 0.30
C ALA A 458 22.07 -1.47 -0.68
N GLY A 459 21.53 -1.50 -1.90
CA GLY A 459 21.70 -0.41 -2.87
C GLY A 459 21.11 0.92 -2.37
N MET A 460 19.90 0.89 -1.80
CA MET A 460 19.26 2.05 -1.20
C MET A 460 20.09 2.66 -0.06
N GLU A 461 20.62 1.83 0.82
CA GLU A 461 21.46 2.26 1.94
C GLU A 461 22.80 2.82 1.45
N ALA A 462 23.42 2.16 0.48
CA ALA A 462 24.67 2.64 -0.12
C ALA A 462 24.52 4.00 -0.81
N GLU A 463 23.39 4.25 -1.51
CA GLU A 463 23.13 5.56 -2.10
C GLU A 463 22.88 6.64 -1.04
N LYS A 464 22.17 6.30 0.05
CA LYS A 464 22.02 7.20 1.21
C LYS A 464 23.37 7.53 1.86
N GLU A 465 24.27 6.56 1.99
CA GLU A 465 25.61 6.76 2.57
C GLU A 465 26.55 7.61 1.68
N LYS A 466 26.37 7.57 0.36
CA LYS A 466 27.12 8.43 -0.57
C LYS A 466 26.66 9.88 -0.50
N PHE A 467 25.42 10.14 -0.07
CA PHE A 467 24.92 11.50 0.04
C PHE A 467 25.63 12.22 1.20
N PRO A 468 26.12 13.45 0.99
CA PRO A 468 26.92 14.16 1.99
C PRO A 468 26.12 14.45 3.25
N LEU A 469 26.49 13.76 4.36
CA LEU A 469 25.77 13.86 5.63
C LEU A 469 25.77 15.29 6.22
N TYR A 470 26.78 16.11 5.91
CA TYR A 470 26.83 17.52 6.35
C TYR A 470 25.65 18.33 5.80
N VAL A 471 25.03 17.95 4.67
CA VAL A 471 23.89 18.69 4.10
C VAL A 471 22.64 18.61 4.99
N PRO A 472 22.10 17.43 5.36
CA PRO A 472 20.95 17.36 6.27
C PRO A 472 21.27 17.91 7.67
N LEU A 473 22.50 17.73 8.18
CA LEU A 473 22.90 18.28 9.49
C LEU A 473 22.89 19.82 9.49
N ALA A 474 23.54 20.43 8.50
CA ALA A 474 23.58 21.90 8.38
C ALA A 474 22.16 22.47 8.16
N GLY A 475 21.37 21.85 7.28
CA GLY A 475 19.99 22.28 7.01
C GLY A 475 19.12 22.27 8.25
N TYR A 476 19.18 21.20 9.06
CA TYR A 476 18.45 21.12 10.33
C TYR A 476 18.90 22.21 11.30
N LEU A 477 20.22 22.33 11.52
CA LEU A 477 20.75 23.26 12.49
C LEU A 477 20.43 24.72 12.13
N MET A 478 20.53 25.08 10.85
CA MET A 478 20.14 26.40 10.37
C MET A 478 18.63 26.66 10.56
N ALA A 479 17.77 25.67 10.29
CA ALA A 479 16.33 25.79 10.50
C ALA A 479 16.01 26.00 11.99
N SER A 480 16.55 25.17 12.87
CA SER A 480 16.36 25.22 14.31
C SER A 480 16.84 26.56 14.89
N LEU A 481 18.03 27.03 14.51
CA LEU A 481 18.56 28.31 14.95
C LEU A 481 17.72 29.50 14.45
N THR A 482 17.21 29.44 13.21
CA THR A 482 16.37 30.49 12.64
C THR A 482 15.00 30.53 13.33
N ASN A 483 14.39 29.39 13.62
CA ASN A 483 13.12 29.29 14.35
C ASN A 483 13.25 29.88 15.78
N SER A 484 14.34 29.54 16.48
CA SER A 484 14.61 30.03 17.82
C SER A 484 14.75 31.56 17.88
N LEU A 485 15.34 32.18 16.85
CA LEU A 485 15.48 33.61 16.73
C LEU A 485 14.15 34.32 16.42
N SER A 486 13.25 33.68 15.71
CA SER A 486 11.94 34.23 15.32
C SER A 486 10.90 34.16 16.45
N ALA A 487 11.00 33.20 17.37
CA ALA A 487 10.09 32.98 18.49
C ALA A 487 10.28 33.97 19.64
N GLY A 488 11.31 34.79 19.63
CA GLY A 488 11.75 35.64 20.74
C GLY A 488 11.09 37.01 20.84
N SER A 489 9.75 37.12 20.85
CA SER A 489 9.05 38.40 21.16
C SER A 489 8.58 38.56 22.62
N GLY A 490 8.99 37.67 23.54
CA GLY A 490 8.69 37.72 24.97
C GLY A 490 9.93 37.64 25.87
N HIS A 491 9.79 37.95 27.19
CA HIS A 491 10.92 37.99 28.14
C HIS A 491 11.76 36.69 28.22
N ALA A 492 11.21 35.54 27.83
CA ALA A 492 11.94 34.28 27.71
C ALA A 492 12.94 34.27 26.51
N GLY A 493 12.66 35.03 25.46
CA GLY A 493 13.49 35.13 24.27
C GLY A 493 14.84 35.81 24.49
N VAL A 494 14.95 36.71 25.49
CA VAL A 494 16.23 37.39 25.78
C VAL A 494 17.26 36.41 26.34
N TRP A 495 16.87 35.49 27.21
CA TRP A 495 17.75 34.47 27.76
C TRP A 495 18.15 33.41 26.73
N GLN A 496 17.26 33.07 25.84
CA GLN A 496 17.59 32.20 24.69
C GLN A 496 18.54 32.90 23.71
N GLN A 497 18.33 34.21 23.44
CA GLN A 497 19.25 35.02 22.64
C GLN A 497 20.64 35.16 23.28
N ILE A 498 20.75 35.33 24.61
CA ILE A 498 22.03 35.40 25.32
C ILE A 498 22.81 34.05 25.20
N GLY A 499 22.13 32.92 25.13
CA GLY A 499 22.76 31.63 24.87
C GLY A 499 23.48 31.53 23.51
N TYR A 500 23.01 32.25 22.50
CA TYR A 500 23.58 32.30 21.15
C TYR A 500 24.71 33.35 20.96
N TRP A 501 25.06 34.10 21.98
CA TRP A 501 26.15 35.09 21.92
C TRP A 501 27.54 34.48 22.15
N ARG A 502 27.64 33.18 22.39
CA ARG A 502 28.90 32.48 22.38
C ARG A 502 29.33 32.28 20.90
N ASN A 503 30.51 32.81 20.58
CA ASN A 503 31.11 32.69 19.24
C ASN A 503 31.33 31.24 18.78
N LEU A 504 31.19 30.27 19.67
CA LEU A 504 31.34 28.85 19.37
C LEU A 504 30.32 28.04 20.18
N MET A 505 29.44 27.31 19.47
CA MET A 505 28.47 26.39 20.07
C MET A 505 28.82 24.95 19.64
N LYS A 506 28.83 24.03 20.58
CA LYS A 506 28.99 22.60 20.30
C LYS A 506 27.62 21.93 20.49
N ILE A 507 27.15 21.25 19.44
CA ILE A 507 25.93 20.45 19.42
C ILE A 507 26.32 19.01 19.12
N VAL A 508 25.63 18.06 19.75
CA VAL A 508 25.78 16.63 19.43
C VAL A 508 24.47 16.16 18.84
N LEU A 509 24.53 15.72 17.59
CA LEU A 509 23.41 15.11 16.87
C LEU A 509 23.60 13.60 16.80
N LYS A 510 22.52 12.85 17.02
CA LYS A 510 22.45 11.43 16.74
C LYS A 510 21.64 11.23 15.46
N SER A 511 22.24 10.55 14.47
CA SER A 511 21.59 10.12 13.24
C SER A 511 21.77 8.61 13.11
N ASP A 512 20.66 7.88 13.07
CA ASP A 512 20.67 6.42 13.23
C ASP A 512 21.50 6.03 14.47
N ASP A 513 22.55 5.24 14.38
CA ASP A 513 23.42 4.83 15.51
C ASP A 513 24.69 5.69 15.65
N ARG A 514 24.83 6.78 14.88
CA ARG A 514 26.03 7.61 14.85
C ARG A 514 25.83 8.91 15.63
N GLU A 515 26.70 9.18 16.60
CA GLU A 515 26.79 10.49 17.26
C GLU A 515 27.77 11.39 16.51
N ILE A 516 27.33 12.57 16.17
CA ILE A 516 28.09 13.55 15.37
C ILE A 516 28.16 14.86 16.15
N ALA A 517 29.38 15.25 16.54
CA ALA A 517 29.63 16.53 17.17
C ALA A 517 29.77 17.61 16.07
N VAL A 518 28.98 18.65 16.18
CA VAL A 518 29.03 19.82 15.29
C VAL A 518 29.39 21.04 16.11
N ARG A 519 30.45 21.75 15.70
CA ARG A 519 30.75 23.08 16.22
C ARG A 519 30.18 24.12 15.27
N ILE A 520 29.53 25.12 15.83
CA ILE A 520 28.84 26.15 15.06
C ILE A 520 29.40 27.51 15.44
N SER A 521 29.83 28.30 14.45
CA SER A 521 30.08 29.71 14.59
C SER A 521 29.22 30.50 13.60
N ARG A 522 28.89 31.74 13.95
CA ARG A 522 28.03 32.61 13.16
C ARG A 522 28.81 33.86 12.76
N GLU A 523 28.95 34.15 11.46
CA GLU A 523 29.64 35.31 10.93
C GLU A 523 28.71 36.44 10.51
N GLY A 524 27.41 36.20 10.39
CA GLY A 524 26.43 37.18 9.95
C GLY A 524 25.00 36.78 10.28
N LYS A 525 24.04 37.53 9.77
CA LYS A 525 22.61 37.21 10.00
C LYS A 525 22.22 35.84 9.43
N ASN A 526 22.76 35.50 8.27
CA ASN A 526 22.44 34.28 7.53
C ASN A 526 23.65 33.39 7.24
N ILE A 527 24.86 33.75 7.78
CA ILE A 527 26.10 33.05 7.50
C ILE A 527 26.54 32.27 8.73
N PHE A 528 26.74 30.96 8.52
CA PHE A 528 27.17 30.01 9.56
C PHE A 528 28.39 29.23 9.07
N ILE A 529 29.28 28.91 9.99
CA ILE A 529 30.37 27.96 9.76
C ILE A 529 30.08 26.76 10.65
N PHE A 530 29.97 25.58 10.04
CA PHE A 530 29.86 24.31 10.73
C PHE A 530 31.20 23.59 10.63
N GLU A 531 31.74 23.15 11.77
CA GLU A 531 32.87 22.23 11.84
C GLU A 531 32.32 20.85 12.18
N ILE A 532 32.41 19.90 11.24
CA ILE A 532 31.92 18.52 11.34
C ILE A 532 33.11 17.60 11.05
N GLN A 533 33.45 16.75 11.99
CA GLN A 533 34.60 15.80 11.88
C GLN A 533 35.94 16.46 11.51
N GLY A 534 36.14 17.71 11.91
CA GLY A 534 37.36 18.48 11.65
C GLY A 534 37.36 19.25 10.32
N GLU A 535 36.37 19.10 9.49
CA GLU A 535 36.18 19.88 8.25
C GLU A 535 35.25 21.08 8.47
N GLN A 536 35.54 22.21 7.82
CA GLN A 536 34.75 23.43 7.91
C GLN A 536 33.87 23.62 6.68
N TYR A 537 32.59 23.95 6.93
CA TYR A 537 31.58 24.18 5.92
C TYR A 537 30.99 25.58 6.07
N HIS A 538 31.21 26.44 5.09
CA HIS A 538 30.66 27.77 5.04
C HIS A 538 29.26 27.72 4.45
N CYS A 539 28.25 28.03 5.24
CA CYS A 539 26.86 27.94 4.88
C CYS A 539 26.18 29.31 4.89
N ASN A 540 25.41 29.60 3.84
CA ASN A 540 24.60 30.82 3.77
C ASN A 540 23.14 30.45 3.52
N ILE A 541 22.23 31.00 4.33
CA ILE A 541 20.79 30.81 4.15
C ILE A 541 20.27 31.74 3.07
N ASP A 542 19.69 31.17 2.02
CA ASP A 542 19.02 31.93 0.96
C ASP A 542 17.54 32.14 1.33
N SER A 543 16.86 31.08 1.78
CA SER A 543 15.47 31.20 2.26
C SER A 543 15.09 30.09 3.24
N TRP A 544 14.23 30.44 4.21
CA TRP A 544 13.53 29.49 5.10
C TRP A 544 12.05 29.81 5.11
N LYS A 545 11.23 28.94 4.55
CA LYS A 545 9.78 29.12 4.48
C LYS A 545 9.07 27.77 4.28
N ASN A 546 7.96 27.56 4.99
CA ASN A 546 7.11 26.36 4.84
C ASN A 546 7.93 25.05 4.93
N ASN A 547 8.75 24.94 5.98
CA ASN A 547 9.61 23.77 6.22
C ASN A 547 10.68 23.51 5.15
N ARG A 548 10.84 24.41 4.15
CA ARG A 548 11.83 24.32 3.09
C ARG A 548 12.98 25.27 3.37
N MET A 549 14.18 24.72 3.55
CA MET A 549 15.43 25.45 3.70
C MET A 549 16.21 25.39 2.36
N ALA A 550 16.42 26.56 1.75
CA ALA A 550 17.35 26.71 0.64
C ALA A 550 18.58 27.45 1.15
N PHE A 551 19.76 26.94 0.83
CA PHE A 551 21.04 27.45 1.32
C PHE A 551 22.19 26.99 0.46
N THR A 552 23.33 27.67 0.59
CA THR A 552 24.59 27.24 -0.04
C THR A 552 25.53 26.65 0.99
N ILE A 553 26.31 25.64 0.60
CA ILE A 553 27.45 25.12 1.36
C ILE A 553 28.69 25.22 0.46
N ASN A 554 29.70 25.96 0.88
CA ASN A 554 30.93 26.19 0.11
C ASN A 554 30.64 26.63 -1.34
N GLY A 555 29.57 27.41 -1.56
CA GLY A 555 29.15 27.91 -2.87
C GLY A 555 28.28 26.95 -3.70
N HIS A 556 27.90 25.78 -3.19
CA HIS A 556 26.98 24.83 -3.82
C HIS A 556 25.59 24.95 -3.24
N ASP A 557 24.58 25.02 -4.10
CA ASP A 557 23.16 25.13 -3.72
C ASP A 557 22.60 23.82 -3.19
N HIS A 558 21.86 23.92 -2.09
CA HIS A 558 21.16 22.80 -1.47
C HIS A 558 19.75 23.20 -1.06
N VAL A 559 18.85 22.21 -1.09
CA VAL A 559 17.50 22.33 -0.58
C VAL A 559 17.19 21.15 0.31
N VAL A 560 16.69 21.41 1.51
CA VAL A 560 16.19 20.38 2.42
C VAL A 560 14.82 20.77 2.95
N PHE A 561 14.05 19.75 3.36
CA PHE A 561 12.82 19.97 4.13
C PHE A 561 13.06 19.52 5.56
N VAL A 562 12.63 20.34 6.52
CA VAL A 562 12.87 20.09 7.94
C VAL A 562 11.56 20.23 8.69
N SER A 563 11.23 19.26 9.53
CA SER A 563 10.20 19.39 10.57
C SER A 563 10.76 18.93 11.91
N GLU A 564 10.40 19.65 12.97
CA GLU A 564 10.77 19.34 14.34
C GLU A 564 9.53 18.76 15.06
N ASP A 565 9.72 17.62 15.73
CA ASP A 565 8.74 17.06 16.64
C ASP A 565 8.91 17.70 18.04
N LYS A 566 7.95 17.47 18.94
CA LYS A 566 8.06 17.93 20.31
C LYS A 566 9.27 17.29 20.98
N GLY A 567 10.26 18.10 21.36
CA GLY A 567 11.45 17.65 22.06
C GLY A 567 12.74 17.91 21.27
N ASP A 568 13.55 16.89 21.14
CA ASP A 568 14.90 16.91 20.59
C ASP A 568 15.02 16.22 19.22
N HIS A 569 13.90 15.83 18.64
CA HIS A 569 13.83 15.04 17.39
C HIS A 569 13.41 15.89 16.20
N ALA A 570 14.08 15.68 15.07
CA ALA A 570 13.75 16.30 13.79
C ALA A 570 13.81 15.30 12.64
N TRP A 571 12.95 15.54 11.66
CA TRP A 571 12.99 14.88 10.37
C TRP A 571 13.56 15.80 9.32
N VAL A 572 14.47 15.28 8.50
CA VAL A 572 15.09 16.04 7.40
C VAL A 572 15.03 15.23 6.13
N ASN A 573 14.43 15.78 5.08
CA ASN A 573 14.52 15.22 3.75
C ASN A 573 15.59 15.97 2.95
N ALA A 574 16.57 15.24 2.43
CA ALA A 574 17.67 15.78 1.63
C ALA A 574 18.06 14.77 0.54
N GLY A 575 18.15 15.21 -0.73
CA GLY A 575 18.54 14.35 -1.85
C GLY A 575 17.60 13.16 -2.11
N GLY A 576 16.34 13.22 -1.69
CA GLY A 576 15.38 12.12 -1.79
C GLY A 576 15.44 11.13 -0.62
N PHE A 577 16.34 11.35 0.36
CA PHE A 577 16.48 10.51 1.55
C PHE A 577 15.89 11.18 2.78
N LEU A 578 15.30 10.37 3.66
CA LEU A 578 14.78 10.80 4.96
C LEU A 578 15.81 10.51 6.06
N TYR A 579 16.14 11.54 6.84
CA TYR A 579 17.01 11.47 8.00
C TYR A 579 16.23 11.77 9.27
N SER A 580 16.46 10.97 10.31
CA SER A 580 15.94 11.16 11.65
C SER A 580 17.10 11.66 12.53
N LEU A 581 16.98 12.86 13.05
CA LEU A 581 18.05 13.53 13.83
C LEU A 581 17.58 13.81 15.25
N HIS A 582 18.41 13.47 16.24
CA HIS A 582 18.16 13.76 17.65
C HIS A 582 19.24 14.69 18.22
N ARG A 583 18.85 15.62 19.06
CA ARG A 583 19.72 16.51 19.82
C ARG A 583 20.16 15.79 21.11
N ALA A 584 21.28 15.05 21.05
CA ALA A 584 21.83 14.32 22.19
C ALA A 584 22.43 15.24 23.27
N ASP A 585 22.65 16.52 22.95
CA ASP A 585 23.14 17.54 23.89
C ASP A 585 22.04 18.19 24.73
N LEU A 586 20.76 17.98 24.40
CA LEU A 586 19.66 18.46 25.21
C LEU A 586 19.35 17.45 26.30
N LEU A 587 19.57 17.88 27.56
CA LEU A 587 19.12 17.10 28.72
C LEU A 587 17.59 17.17 28.79
N THR A 588 16.91 16.26 28.14
CA THR A 588 15.49 16.07 28.37
C THR A 588 15.32 15.12 29.55
N GLU A 589 14.71 15.58 30.63
CA GLU A 589 14.11 14.75 31.67
C GLU A 589 12.91 13.96 31.09
N THR A 590 13.09 13.31 29.97
CA THR A 590 12.16 12.32 29.48
C THR A 590 12.74 10.96 29.83
N VAL A 591 12.05 10.31 30.75
CA VAL A 591 12.18 8.86 30.95
C VAL A 591 12.51 8.22 29.59
N SER A 592 13.68 7.66 29.55
CA SER A 592 14.28 6.94 28.42
C SER A 592 13.30 5.88 27.88
N SER A 593 12.50 6.29 26.92
CA SER A 593 11.66 5.37 26.13
C SER A 593 12.04 5.46 24.67
N SER A 594 13.32 5.33 24.36
CA SER A 594 13.75 5.10 22.99
C SER A 594 15.25 4.83 22.88
N SER A 595 15.72 3.84 23.53
CA SER A 595 16.72 3.00 22.90
C SER A 595 15.93 1.92 22.18
N PHE A 596 15.59 2.14 20.93
CA PHE A 596 15.37 1.08 19.98
C PHE A 596 16.70 0.37 19.72
N ASP A 597 17.39 0.03 20.76
CA ASP A 597 18.37 -1.04 20.69
C ASP A 597 17.57 -2.32 20.46
N ALA A 598 17.84 -2.88 19.33
CA ALA A 598 17.41 -4.17 18.91
C ALA A 598 17.17 -5.08 20.10
N LEU A 599 15.91 -5.60 20.22
CA LEU A 599 15.58 -6.68 21.12
C LEU A 599 15.88 -6.36 22.60
N GLY A 600 14.93 -5.69 23.25
CA GLY A 600 14.93 -5.38 24.67
C GLY A 600 15.35 -6.55 25.56
N LEU A 601 16.59 -6.55 25.96
CA LEU A 601 17.21 -7.46 26.92
C LEU A 601 17.58 -6.71 28.19
N GLU A 602 16.64 -6.00 28.80
CA GLU A 602 16.73 -5.74 30.23
C GLU A 602 15.68 -6.62 30.92
N GLY A 603 16.15 -7.68 31.56
CA GLY A 603 15.36 -8.53 32.47
C GLY A 603 14.57 -9.69 31.84
N GLY A 604 14.86 -10.16 30.61
CA GLY A 604 14.18 -11.33 30.04
C GLY A 604 12.76 -11.07 29.53
N HIS A 605 12.29 -9.81 29.49
CA HIS A 605 10.98 -9.42 28.97
C HIS A 605 11.04 -9.13 27.48
N ILE A 606 10.25 -9.86 26.69
CA ILE A 606 10.09 -9.60 25.26
C ILE A 606 8.87 -8.74 25.07
N THR A 607 9.04 -7.57 24.47
CA THR A 607 8.00 -6.57 24.28
C THR A 607 7.53 -6.51 22.82
N SER A 608 6.34 -5.92 22.60
CA SER A 608 5.83 -5.67 21.26
C SER A 608 6.62 -4.54 20.60
N PRO A 609 7.16 -4.77 19.39
CA PRO A 609 7.88 -3.73 18.65
C PRO A 609 6.94 -2.73 17.97
N MET A 610 5.62 -2.99 17.97
CA MET A 610 4.62 -2.18 17.28
C MET A 610 3.23 -2.41 17.87
N PRO A 611 2.27 -1.49 17.69
CA PRO A 611 0.87 -1.76 18.02
C PRO A 611 0.27 -2.76 17.03
N GLY A 612 -0.56 -3.69 17.53
CA GLY A 612 -1.20 -4.70 16.68
C GLY A 612 -2.04 -5.70 17.49
N LYS A 613 -2.62 -6.66 16.79
CA LYS A 613 -3.46 -7.72 17.36
C LYS A 613 -2.69 -9.04 17.46
N VAL A 614 -2.68 -9.68 18.60
CA VAL A 614 -2.08 -11.01 18.77
C VAL A 614 -2.95 -12.05 18.06
N THR A 615 -2.48 -12.59 16.93
CA THR A 615 -3.22 -13.57 16.13
C THR A 615 -2.85 -15.00 16.42
N ARG A 616 -1.65 -15.25 16.98
CA ARG A 616 -1.20 -16.58 17.34
C ARG A 616 -0.21 -16.54 18.50
N ILE A 617 -0.33 -17.54 19.39
CA ILE A 617 0.63 -17.79 20.47
C ILE A 617 1.14 -19.22 20.29
N ASN A 618 2.43 -19.39 20.02
CA ASN A 618 3.07 -20.67 19.69
C ASN A 618 3.86 -21.26 20.85
N VAL A 619 3.86 -20.61 22.01
CA VAL A 619 4.61 -21.06 23.20
C VAL A 619 3.69 -21.13 24.42
N LYS A 620 4.09 -21.93 25.42
CA LYS A 620 3.43 -22.06 26.70
C LYS A 620 4.40 -21.79 27.84
N GLU A 621 3.88 -21.42 29.00
CA GLU A 621 4.69 -21.27 30.21
C GLU A 621 5.38 -22.60 30.57
N GLY A 622 6.67 -22.53 30.89
CA GLY A 622 7.54 -23.69 31.16
C GLY A 622 8.18 -24.33 29.91
N GLU A 623 7.89 -23.83 28.71
CA GLU A 623 8.42 -24.40 27.47
C GLU A 623 9.85 -23.89 27.19
N GLU A 624 10.75 -24.78 26.78
CA GLU A 624 12.09 -24.42 26.28
C GLU A 624 11.99 -23.86 24.87
N VAL A 625 12.65 -22.72 24.64
CA VAL A 625 12.74 -22.06 23.35
C VAL A 625 14.19 -21.87 22.93
N LYS A 626 14.47 -22.09 21.65
CA LYS A 626 15.76 -21.80 21.03
C LYS A 626 15.70 -20.45 20.32
N LYS A 627 16.85 -19.78 20.25
CA LYS A 627 17.01 -18.54 19.49
C LYS A 627 16.40 -18.67 18.08
N GLY A 628 15.54 -17.71 17.71
CA GLY A 628 14.85 -17.69 16.43
C GLY A 628 13.51 -18.44 16.40
N LYS A 629 13.15 -19.20 17.45
CA LYS A 629 11.81 -19.83 17.52
C LYS A 629 10.72 -18.77 17.58
N VAL A 630 9.76 -18.83 16.66
CA VAL A 630 8.61 -17.92 16.63
C VAL A 630 7.70 -18.23 17.82
N MET A 631 7.60 -17.32 18.78
CA MET A 631 6.83 -17.47 20.00
C MET A 631 5.38 -17.00 19.84
N LEU A 632 5.17 -15.89 19.15
CA LEU A 632 3.84 -15.39 18.85
C LEU A 632 3.83 -14.57 17.56
N ILE A 633 2.63 -14.33 17.03
CA ILE A 633 2.43 -13.54 15.81
C ILE A 633 1.51 -12.38 16.14
N ILE A 634 1.95 -11.17 15.79
CA ILE A 634 1.17 -9.94 15.89
C ILE A 634 0.79 -9.49 14.49
N GLU A 635 -0.50 -9.30 14.24
CA GLU A 635 -0.99 -8.68 13.02
C GLU A 635 -1.10 -7.17 13.21
N ALA A 636 -0.40 -6.42 12.36
CA ALA A 636 -0.51 -4.98 12.25
C ALA A 636 -0.67 -4.62 10.77
N MET A 637 -1.62 -3.76 10.42
CA MET A 637 -1.88 -3.31 9.04
C MET A 637 -2.00 -4.46 8.02
N LYS A 638 -2.71 -5.54 8.39
CA LYS A 638 -2.87 -6.79 7.60
C LYS A 638 -1.58 -7.58 7.36
N MET A 639 -0.49 -7.22 8.03
CA MET A 639 0.79 -7.94 7.97
C MET A 639 1.00 -8.75 9.25
N GLU A 640 1.39 -10.00 9.09
CA GLU A 640 1.78 -10.87 10.20
C GLU A 640 3.25 -10.63 10.56
N ASN A 641 3.51 -10.19 11.79
CA ASN A 641 4.84 -9.98 12.33
C ASN A 641 5.17 -11.08 13.34
N MET A 642 6.19 -11.86 13.03
CA MET A 642 6.65 -12.96 13.86
C MET A 642 7.56 -12.43 14.97
N ILE A 643 7.20 -12.67 16.22
CA ILE A 643 8.03 -12.36 17.38
C ILE A 643 8.76 -13.64 17.78
N SER A 644 10.07 -13.62 17.61
CA SER A 644 10.94 -14.77 17.84
C SER A 644 11.74 -14.64 19.13
N ALA A 645 12.15 -15.76 19.70
CA ALA A 645 13.04 -15.81 20.87
C ALA A 645 14.43 -15.22 20.51
N PRO A 646 14.92 -14.24 21.27
CA PRO A 646 16.23 -13.60 21.00
C PRO A 646 17.42 -14.46 21.42
N SER A 647 17.22 -15.38 22.35
CA SER A 647 18.22 -16.31 22.90
C SER A 647 17.55 -17.63 23.27
N ASP A 648 18.36 -18.64 23.55
CA ASP A 648 17.89 -19.87 24.18
C ASP A 648 17.43 -19.56 25.61
N GLY A 649 16.37 -20.24 26.08
CA GLY A 649 15.83 -20.04 27.42
C GLY A 649 14.50 -20.75 27.67
N ILE A 650 13.89 -20.50 28.84
CA ILE A 650 12.61 -21.07 29.25
C ILE A 650 11.56 -19.96 29.35
N VAL A 651 10.41 -20.18 28.76
CA VAL A 651 9.24 -19.26 28.86
C VAL A 651 8.73 -19.25 30.29
N ARG A 652 8.89 -18.13 30.99
CA ARG A 652 8.40 -17.98 32.38
C ARG A 652 6.93 -17.60 32.41
N LYS A 653 6.54 -16.68 31.51
CA LYS A 653 5.17 -16.17 31.48
C LYS A 653 4.77 -15.69 30.10
N VAL A 654 3.52 -15.91 29.73
CA VAL A 654 2.89 -15.33 28.55
C VAL A 654 1.94 -14.23 29.02
N ASN A 655 2.27 -12.95 28.77
CA ASN A 655 1.57 -11.79 29.32
C ASN A 655 0.38 -11.35 28.47
N VAL A 656 0.15 -11.98 27.31
CA VAL A 656 -0.90 -11.59 26.35
C VAL A 656 -1.81 -12.75 26.01
N LYS A 657 -3.02 -12.43 25.52
CA LYS A 657 -4.03 -13.39 25.09
C LYS A 657 -4.24 -13.33 23.58
N LEU A 658 -4.75 -14.43 23.02
CA LEU A 658 -5.19 -14.46 21.63
C LEU A 658 -6.26 -13.38 21.37
N ASN A 659 -6.15 -12.66 20.26
CA ASN A 659 -7.00 -11.54 19.86
C ASN A 659 -6.83 -10.25 20.70
N GLN A 660 -5.89 -10.19 21.62
CA GLN A 660 -5.60 -8.98 22.38
C GLN A 660 -4.92 -7.94 21.49
N MET A 661 -5.37 -6.68 21.59
CA MET A 661 -4.63 -5.53 21.05
C MET A 661 -3.48 -5.19 22.00
N VAL A 662 -2.31 -4.96 21.42
CA VAL A 662 -1.09 -4.57 22.14
C VAL A 662 -0.54 -3.28 21.56
N GLU A 663 0.06 -2.47 22.41
CA GLU A 663 0.77 -1.24 22.04
C GLU A 663 2.28 -1.52 21.95
N THR A 664 3.01 -0.59 21.34
CA THR A 664 4.48 -0.63 21.36
C THR A 664 4.98 -0.73 22.80
N SER A 665 5.98 -1.55 23.04
CA SER A 665 6.58 -1.84 24.36
C SER A 665 5.67 -2.60 25.34
N THR A 666 4.49 -3.07 24.92
CA THR A 666 3.69 -4.01 25.74
C THR A 666 4.47 -5.29 25.96
N ALA A 667 4.62 -5.73 27.22
CA ALA A 667 5.26 -7.00 27.56
C ALA A 667 4.46 -8.17 26.99
N LEU A 668 5.11 -9.02 26.19
CA LEU A 668 4.49 -10.16 25.48
C LEU A 668 4.81 -11.49 26.17
N VAL A 669 6.09 -11.78 26.34
CA VAL A 669 6.59 -13.04 26.89
C VAL A 669 7.81 -12.76 27.75
N ASP A 670 7.87 -13.41 28.91
CA ASP A 670 9.03 -13.39 29.78
C ASP A 670 9.83 -14.68 29.55
N VAL A 671 11.07 -14.55 29.13
CA VAL A 671 11.99 -15.68 28.89
C VAL A 671 13.19 -15.57 29.82
N GLU A 672 13.43 -16.59 30.61
CA GLU A 672 14.63 -16.70 31.44
C GLU A 672 15.74 -17.37 30.62
N LYS A 673 16.89 -16.70 30.54
CA LYS A 673 18.05 -17.28 29.85
C LYS A 673 18.51 -18.54 30.60
N ASP A 674 18.85 -19.57 29.84
CA ASP A 674 19.56 -20.73 30.38
C ASP A 674 20.99 -20.26 30.67
N GLU A 675 21.32 -20.05 31.95
CA GLU A 675 22.71 -19.83 32.40
C GLU A 675 23.43 -21.19 32.39
N GLY A 676 23.79 -21.67 31.19
CA GLY A 676 24.61 -22.86 30.98
C GLY A 676 26.09 -22.59 31.26
#